data_61dbeff85c59305468c2142ba38886dd
#
_entry.id   61dbeff85c59305468c2142ba38886dd
#
_cell.length_a   1.000
_cell.length_b   1.000
_cell.length_c   1.000
_cell.angle_alpha   90.00
_cell.angle_beta   90.00
_cell.angle_gamma   90.00
#
_symmetry.space_group_name_H-M   'P 1'
#
loop_
_entity.id
_entity.type
_entity.pdbx_description
1 polymer ?
#
loop_
_entity_poly.entity_id
_entity_poly.type
_entity_poly.pdbx_seq_one_letter_code
_entity_poly.pdbx_strand_id
1 'polypeptide(L)'
;MTTTTETTPVIPLPAPAATALTGLGALAVAASAAMSWTWTSDFPGDLTYYGSPAGLQWLALTAGVLTLVLLLAARGVPGLRWAAPTRSNNAVLHAATGALAVAGYSVAAVSVELGGLANLEPGGWVLAAGGLLTVLGALGLPLDRRTHVPLRILDKRLFLLVPAAPIGWFAAHAIPDDQPVAPVMTALSGALAIATGAVLLLQLGHLANSALRLGKVERPLAAPRELPSWVEVLLIVVAFGLGLYAITFGIDTEYGELFTGYLLLTAFTVAALAGSGLLARLRALTVKHRPVTTGAAFAAAASFPFTQSSDQYTSVATNILIFATVALGLNIVVGLAGLLDLGYVAFLGVGAYAAALVSGSPASPIHVQFPFWAAMLTGAVVSMVFGVLIGAPTLRLRGDYLAIVTLGFGEIFRITMLNLNGTTGPKITNGSNGIPRIPDLQILGFDLGKTHSIAGIELGRFSNYYLLMLLVTALVVLVFARVGNSRIGRAWVAIREDETAAEAMGINGFRLKLLAFAMGACLAGLAGTVQAHVSYTVTPDQYTFAEALPPNSAFLLAAVILGGMGTISGPLAGATLLFLIPKKLEFLSDYQLLAFGAALIVLMRVRPEGLIPNRRRQLEFHEAAIPAQTTGDDATALTKAGA
;
A
#
# COMPACT_ATOMS: atom_id res chain seq x y z
N MET A 1 25.56 -21.78 8.87
CA MET A 1 26.33 -21.70 7.61
C MET A 1 26.57 -20.24 7.31
N THR A 2 27.80 -19.77 7.44
CA THR A 2 28.22 -18.44 7.02
C THR A 2 28.11 -18.39 5.49
N THR A 3 27.10 -17.70 4.97
CA THR A 3 26.99 -17.45 3.53
C THR A 3 28.16 -16.58 3.09
N THR A 4 29.12 -17.19 2.45
CA THR A 4 30.24 -16.47 1.82
C THR A 4 29.64 -15.62 0.67
N THR A 5 29.92 -14.34 0.68
CA THR A 5 29.55 -13.42 -0.38
C THR A 5 30.71 -13.27 -1.34
N GLU A 6 30.46 -13.58 -2.60
CA GLU A 6 31.41 -13.29 -3.67
C GLU A 6 31.01 -12.00 -4.40
N THR A 7 32.01 -11.20 -4.72
CA THR A 7 31.86 -10.00 -5.55
C THR A 7 32.32 -10.30 -6.97
N THR A 8 31.39 -10.80 -7.81
CA THR A 8 31.69 -11.16 -9.19
C THR A 8 30.73 -10.46 -10.17
N PRO A 9 31.22 -10.02 -11.35
CA PRO A 9 30.35 -9.53 -12.39
C PRO A 9 29.52 -10.67 -13.00
N VAL A 10 28.33 -10.34 -13.54
CA VAL A 10 27.51 -11.29 -14.30
C VAL A 10 27.98 -11.38 -15.73
N ILE A 11 28.31 -10.24 -16.32
CA ILE A 11 28.91 -10.13 -17.65
C ILE A 11 30.39 -9.84 -17.46
N PRO A 12 31.29 -10.59 -18.10
CA PRO A 12 32.75 -10.41 -17.95
C PRO A 12 33.24 -9.16 -18.66
N LEU A 13 32.88 -7.98 -18.11
CA LEU A 13 33.34 -6.68 -18.59
C LEU A 13 34.43 -6.13 -17.64
N PRO A 14 35.44 -5.42 -18.16
CA PRO A 14 36.37 -4.67 -17.32
C PRO A 14 35.62 -3.63 -16.49
N ALA A 15 35.94 -3.52 -15.21
CA ALA A 15 35.22 -2.62 -14.29
C ALA A 15 35.12 -1.14 -14.76
N PRO A 16 36.19 -0.55 -15.40
CA PRO A 16 36.09 0.80 -15.98
C PRO A 16 35.07 0.87 -17.14
N ALA A 17 35.05 -0.13 -18.02
CA ALA A 17 34.12 -0.20 -19.15
C ALA A 17 32.67 -0.37 -18.67
N ALA A 18 32.44 -1.27 -17.70
CA ALA A 18 31.13 -1.44 -17.08
C ALA A 18 30.62 -0.17 -16.41
N THR A 19 31.51 0.58 -15.73
CA THR A 19 31.15 1.87 -15.12
C THR A 19 30.83 2.92 -16.18
N ALA A 20 31.63 3.03 -17.24
CA ALA A 20 31.40 3.96 -18.33
C ALA A 20 30.09 3.65 -19.07
N LEU A 21 29.83 2.38 -19.37
CA LEU A 21 28.57 1.93 -20.01
C LEU A 21 27.35 2.27 -19.15
N THR A 22 27.40 1.97 -17.86
CA THR A 22 26.30 2.31 -16.93
C THR A 22 26.08 3.82 -16.86
N GLY A 23 27.16 4.60 -16.77
CA GLY A 23 27.09 6.05 -16.71
C GLY A 23 26.58 6.68 -18.00
N LEU A 24 27.10 6.27 -19.16
CA LEU A 24 26.66 6.74 -20.46
C LEU A 24 25.19 6.37 -20.74
N GLY A 25 24.80 5.12 -20.41
CA GLY A 25 23.40 4.71 -20.53
C GLY A 25 22.48 5.53 -19.66
N ALA A 26 22.82 5.77 -18.39
CA ALA A 26 22.02 6.58 -17.48
C ALA A 26 21.96 8.06 -17.90
N LEU A 27 23.07 8.60 -18.45
CA LEU A 27 23.07 9.92 -19.07
C LEU A 27 22.17 9.98 -20.30
N ALA A 28 22.18 8.96 -21.15
CA ALA A 28 21.30 8.88 -22.32
C ALA A 28 19.83 8.84 -21.90
N VAL A 29 19.46 8.06 -20.88
CA VAL A 29 18.11 8.04 -20.30
C VAL A 29 17.72 9.42 -19.79
N ALA A 30 18.59 10.09 -19.06
CA ALA A 30 18.32 11.45 -18.56
C ALA A 30 18.25 12.49 -19.68
N ALA A 31 19.13 12.41 -20.68
CA ALA A 31 19.17 13.35 -21.80
C ALA A 31 17.97 13.17 -22.75
N SER A 32 17.44 11.96 -22.87
CA SER A 32 16.25 11.67 -23.68
C SER A 32 15.03 12.49 -23.21
N ALA A 33 15.00 12.88 -21.95
CA ALA A 33 13.91 13.71 -21.40
C ALA A 33 13.88 15.14 -22.02
N ALA A 34 14.99 15.60 -22.56
CA ALA A 34 15.07 16.88 -23.26
C ALA A 34 14.90 16.76 -24.78
N MET A 35 14.50 15.57 -25.26
CA MET A 35 14.29 15.29 -26.68
C MET A 35 12.82 14.92 -26.92
N SER A 36 12.31 15.17 -28.12
CA SER A 36 10.97 14.70 -28.51
C SER A 36 10.95 13.17 -28.63
N TRP A 37 9.89 12.55 -28.11
CA TRP A 37 9.66 11.12 -28.23
C TRP A 37 8.65 10.78 -29.29
N THR A 38 7.76 11.75 -29.59
CA THR A 38 6.68 11.63 -30.56
C THR A 38 6.59 12.92 -31.39
N TRP A 39 6.00 12.81 -32.57
CA TRP A 39 5.77 13.94 -33.47
C TRP A 39 4.53 14.78 -33.09
N THR A 40 3.72 14.31 -32.15
CA THR A 40 2.52 14.99 -31.63
C THR A 40 2.63 15.21 -30.12
N SER A 41 2.10 16.32 -29.63
CA SER A 41 1.94 16.62 -28.22
C SER A 41 0.68 16.00 -27.60
N ASP A 42 -0.19 15.42 -28.42
CA ASP A 42 -1.53 14.95 -28.01
C ASP A 42 -1.51 13.54 -27.41
N PHE A 43 -0.38 12.88 -27.32
CA PHE A 43 -0.23 11.55 -26.77
C PHE A 43 -0.07 11.56 -25.27
N PRO A 44 -0.78 10.58 -24.66
CA PRO A 44 -2.03 10.84 -23.97
C PRO A 44 -1.84 12.06 -23.08
N GLY A 45 -2.55 13.13 -23.41
CA GLY A 45 -2.35 14.43 -22.81
C GLY A 45 -0.85 14.79 -22.79
N ASP A 46 -0.39 15.82 -22.30
CA ASP A 46 0.99 16.36 -22.31
C ASP A 46 2.12 15.42 -21.79
N LEU A 47 2.14 14.14 -22.17
CA LEU A 47 3.16 13.18 -21.72
C LEU A 47 4.45 13.19 -22.54
N THR A 48 4.44 13.85 -23.67
CA THR A 48 5.58 13.98 -24.59
C THR A 48 6.14 15.38 -24.62
N TYR A 49 7.38 15.51 -25.08
CA TYR A 49 8.08 16.79 -25.15
C TYR A 49 7.57 17.64 -26.31
N TYR A 50 7.13 18.86 -25.98
CA TYR A 50 6.90 19.95 -26.93
C TYR A 50 7.42 21.27 -26.36
N GLY A 51 8.76 21.41 -26.30
CA GLY A 51 9.44 22.59 -25.76
C GLY A 51 9.88 22.51 -24.29
N SER A 52 9.28 21.63 -23.48
CA SER A 52 9.69 21.33 -22.11
C SER A 52 9.41 19.86 -21.77
N PRO A 53 10.18 19.20 -20.90
CA PRO A 53 9.91 17.82 -20.52
C PRO A 53 8.51 17.66 -19.96
N ALA A 54 7.78 16.66 -20.45
CA ALA A 54 6.44 16.30 -20.01
C ALA A 54 6.46 15.12 -19.02
N GLY A 55 5.32 14.62 -18.59
CA GLY A 55 5.19 13.70 -17.47
C GLY A 55 6.09 12.45 -17.52
N LEU A 56 6.02 11.64 -18.59
CA LEU A 56 6.86 10.44 -18.73
C LEU A 56 8.33 10.76 -18.87
N GLN A 57 8.68 11.90 -19.46
CA GLN A 57 10.06 12.36 -19.62
C GLN A 57 10.67 12.75 -18.27
N TRP A 58 9.90 13.36 -17.36
CA TRP A 58 10.33 13.59 -15.99
C TRP A 58 10.63 12.30 -15.23
N LEU A 59 9.83 11.23 -15.45
CA LEU A 59 10.12 9.93 -14.85
C LEU A 59 11.43 9.34 -15.37
N ALA A 60 11.68 9.43 -16.68
CA ALA A 60 12.94 9.00 -17.30
C ALA A 60 14.14 9.80 -16.77
N LEU A 61 14.01 11.13 -16.67
CA LEU A 61 15.04 11.98 -16.08
C LEU A 61 15.39 11.56 -14.67
N THR A 62 14.37 11.38 -13.82
CA THR A 62 14.58 10.96 -12.42
C THR A 62 15.22 9.58 -12.31
N ALA A 63 14.84 8.62 -13.15
CA ALA A 63 15.44 7.28 -13.19
C ALA A 63 16.94 7.33 -13.61
N GLY A 64 17.25 8.10 -14.64
CA GLY A 64 18.62 8.32 -15.11
C GLY A 64 19.50 9.00 -14.06
N VAL A 65 19.02 10.09 -13.48
CA VAL A 65 19.73 10.85 -12.43
C VAL A 65 19.94 9.99 -11.19
N LEU A 66 18.92 9.26 -10.73
CA LEU A 66 19.04 8.35 -9.59
C LEU A 66 20.15 7.31 -9.83
N THR A 67 20.17 6.72 -11.02
CA THR A 67 21.18 5.71 -11.37
C THR A 67 22.58 6.31 -11.37
N LEU A 68 22.75 7.51 -11.92
CA LEU A 68 24.03 8.23 -11.90
C LEU A 68 24.50 8.56 -10.48
N VAL A 69 23.61 9.08 -9.64
CA VAL A 69 23.90 9.42 -8.25
C VAL A 69 24.37 8.18 -7.48
N LEU A 70 23.65 7.07 -7.61
CA LEU A 70 24.01 5.82 -6.93
C LEU A 70 25.30 5.22 -7.48
N LEU A 71 25.57 5.30 -8.80
CA LEU A 71 26.81 4.87 -9.41
C LEU A 71 28.01 5.66 -8.86
N LEU A 72 27.93 6.99 -8.85
CA LEU A 72 28.97 7.88 -8.33
C LEU A 72 29.17 7.69 -6.83
N ALA A 73 28.09 7.51 -6.08
CA ALA A 73 28.13 7.25 -4.66
C ALA A 73 28.83 5.89 -4.35
N ALA A 74 28.50 4.84 -5.11
CA ALA A 74 29.13 3.52 -4.99
C ALA A 74 30.65 3.58 -5.31
N ARG A 75 31.06 4.46 -6.23
CA ARG A 75 32.48 4.73 -6.57
C ARG A 75 33.19 5.59 -5.53
N GLY A 76 32.46 6.14 -4.55
CA GLY A 76 33.04 6.87 -3.45
C GLY A 76 33.38 8.32 -3.77
N VAL A 77 32.70 8.92 -4.76
CA VAL A 77 32.87 10.36 -5.10
C VAL A 77 32.62 11.23 -3.87
N PRO A 78 33.53 12.15 -3.52
CA PRO A 78 33.33 13.06 -2.40
C PRO A 78 32.02 13.83 -2.53
N GLY A 79 31.25 13.94 -1.45
CA GLY A 79 29.94 14.62 -1.46
C GLY A 79 28.74 13.69 -1.74
N LEU A 80 28.91 12.57 -2.48
CA LEU A 80 27.80 11.64 -2.78
C LEU A 80 27.83 10.33 -1.97
N ARG A 81 28.88 10.12 -1.18
CA ARG A 81 29.04 8.89 -0.36
C ARG A 81 27.90 8.60 0.60
N TRP A 82 27.15 9.61 0.96
CA TRP A 82 25.97 9.50 1.85
C TRP A 82 24.81 8.74 1.19
N ALA A 83 24.69 8.80 -0.14
CA ALA A 83 23.61 8.16 -0.89
C ALA A 83 23.77 6.63 -1.02
N ALA A 84 25.00 6.12 -0.93
CA ALA A 84 25.27 4.67 -0.95
C ALA A 84 26.19 4.24 0.22
N PRO A 85 25.68 4.26 1.47
CA PRO A 85 26.48 3.90 2.65
C PRO A 85 27.05 2.49 2.61
N THR A 86 26.41 1.55 1.94
CA THR A 86 26.90 0.17 1.76
C THR A 86 27.92 0.04 0.63
N ARG A 87 28.05 1.04 -0.25
CA ARG A 87 28.83 0.99 -1.49
C ARG A 87 28.52 -0.24 -2.36
N SER A 88 27.31 -0.77 -2.27
CA SER A 88 26.88 -1.93 -3.01
C SER A 88 26.51 -1.59 -4.44
N ASN A 89 27.08 -2.27 -5.42
CA ASN A 89 26.68 -2.15 -6.82
C ASN A 89 25.30 -2.79 -7.08
N ASN A 90 24.75 -3.59 -6.16
CA ASN A 90 23.39 -4.10 -6.27
C ASN A 90 22.36 -2.97 -6.26
N ALA A 91 22.61 -1.87 -5.53
CA ALA A 91 21.77 -0.69 -5.56
C ALA A 91 21.75 -0.03 -6.96
N VAL A 92 22.93 0.04 -7.59
CA VAL A 92 23.07 0.55 -8.96
C VAL A 92 22.32 -0.34 -9.95
N LEU A 93 22.39 -1.66 -9.79
CA LEU A 93 21.64 -2.59 -10.63
C LEU A 93 20.13 -2.41 -10.48
N HIS A 94 19.61 -2.24 -9.26
CA HIS A 94 18.17 -1.97 -9.06
C HIS A 94 17.74 -0.65 -9.70
N ALA A 95 18.55 0.41 -9.59
CA ALA A 95 18.26 1.68 -10.24
C ALA A 95 18.31 1.56 -11.78
N ALA A 96 19.31 0.85 -12.31
CA ALA A 96 19.44 0.58 -13.73
C ALA A 96 18.27 -0.23 -14.30
N THR A 97 17.82 -1.27 -13.56
CA THR A 97 16.62 -2.04 -13.94
C THR A 97 15.36 -1.17 -13.88
N GLY A 98 15.28 -0.23 -12.94
CA GLY A 98 14.21 0.77 -12.89
C GLY A 98 14.23 1.70 -14.10
N ALA A 99 15.39 2.18 -14.50
CA ALA A 99 15.54 3.01 -15.70
C ALA A 99 15.12 2.25 -16.98
N LEU A 100 15.51 0.97 -17.10
CA LEU A 100 15.07 0.12 -18.20
C LEU A 100 13.55 -0.15 -18.16
N ALA A 101 12.98 -0.38 -16.97
CA ALA A 101 11.55 -0.64 -16.83
C ALA A 101 10.72 0.59 -17.22
N VAL A 102 11.12 1.80 -16.78
CA VAL A 102 10.49 3.06 -17.19
C VAL A 102 10.65 3.28 -18.68
N ALA A 103 11.87 3.08 -19.23
CA ALA A 103 12.13 3.22 -20.67
C ALA A 103 11.29 2.26 -21.50
N GLY A 104 11.30 0.97 -21.16
CA GLY A 104 10.53 -0.06 -21.85
C GLY A 104 9.03 0.17 -21.78
N TYR A 105 8.53 0.57 -20.61
CA TYR A 105 7.12 0.91 -20.44
C TYR A 105 6.73 2.13 -21.26
N SER A 106 7.51 3.23 -21.22
CA SER A 106 7.22 4.45 -21.97
C SER A 106 7.21 4.20 -23.50
N VAL A 107 8.20 3.45 -24.00
CA VAL A 107 8.26 3.06 -25.42
C VAL A 107 7.07 2.19 -25.79
N ALA A 108 6.68 1.24 -24.93
CA ALA A 108 5.53 0.36 -25.18
C ALA A 108 4.22 1.18 -25.17
N ALA A 109 4.02 2.07 -24.22
CA ALA A 109 2.84 2.92 -24.12
C ALA A 109 2.69 3.81 -25.36
N VAL A 110 3.76 4.52 -25.73
CA VAL A 110 3.79 5.35 -26.95
C VAL A 110 3.52 4.53 -28.21
N SER A 111 4.12 3.33 -28.29
CA SER A 111 3.96 2.45 -29.45
C SER A 111 2.54 1.90 -29.59
N VAL A 112 1.88 1.55 -28.49
CA VAL A 112 0.49 1.05 -28.50
C VAL A 112 -0.46 2.16 -28.94
N GLU A 113 -0.31 3.35 -28.37
CA GLU A 113 -1.23 4.47 -28.59
C GLU A 113 -1.09 5.07 -30.01
N LEU A 114 0.13 5.22 -30.49
CA LEU A 114 0.40 5.78 -31.82
C LEU A 114 0.40 4.74 -32.95
N GLY A 115 0.03 3.48 -32.68
CA GLY A 115 -0.13 2.44 -33.69
C GLY A 115 1.19 1.88 -34.22
N GLY A 116 2.30 1.99 -33.51
CA GLY A 116 3.54 1.30 -33.83
C GLY A 116 4.83 2.05 -33.47
N LEU A 117 5.93 1.27 -33.41
CA LEU A 117 7.28 1.78 -33.13
C LEU A 117 7.81 2.75 -34.21
N ALA A 118 7.23 2.73 -35.40
CA ALA A 118 7.63 3.62 -36.51
C ALA A 118 7.33 5.10 -36.20
N ASN A 119 6.44 5.36 -35.27
CA ASN A 119 6.03 6.70 -34.87
C ASN A 119 6.89 7.27 -33.71
N LEU A 120 7.90 6.51 -33.28
CA LEU A 120 8.83 6.92 -32.23
C LEU A 120 9.92 7.82 -32.80
N GLU A 121 10.05 9.01 -32.24
CA GLU A 121 11.12 9.96 -32.59
C GLU A 121 12.48 9.59 -31.95
N PRO A 122 13.58 10.26 -32.32
CA PRO A 122 14.93 9.95 -31.85
C PRO A 122 15.06 9.90 -30.33
N GLY A 123 14.34 10.76 -29.59
CA GLY A 123 14.35 10.75 -28.12
C GLY A 123 13.88 9.45 -27.51
N GLY A 124 12.84 8.83 -28.06
CA GLY A 124 12.33 7.53 -27.63
C GLY A 124 13.34 6.39 -27.90
N TRP A 125 14.04 6.43 -29.03
CA TRP A 125 15.11 5.46 -29.32
C TRP A 125 16.33 5.64 -28.42
N VAL A 126 16.70 6.89 -28.12
CA VAL A 126 17.77 7.19 -27.14
C VAL A 126 17.41 6.70 -25.76
N LEU A 127 16.14 6.83 -25.34
CA LEU A 127 15.62 6.29 -24.10
C LEU A 127 15.76 4.77 -24.03
N ALA A 128 15.30 4.08 -25.07
CA ALA A 128 15.34 2.61 -25.15
C ALA A 128 16.79 2.10 -25.12
N ALA A 129 17.65 2.64 -25.98
CA ALA A 129 19.06 2.28 -26.05
C ALA A 129 19.78 2.60 -24.73
N GLY A 130 19.52 3.79 -24.16
CA GLY A 130 20.07 4.22 -22.87
C GLY A 130 19.68 3.27 -21.73
N GLY A 131 18.42 2.87 -21.64
CA GLY A 131 17.94 1.91 -20.64
C GLY A 131 18.64 0.56 -20.75
N LEU A 132 18.78 0.01 -21.97
CA LEU A 132 19.49 -1.25 -22.22
C LEU A 132 20.97 -1.15 -21.86
N LEU A 133 21.66 -0.09 -22.29
CA LEU A 133 23.07 0.14 -21.99
C LEU A 133 23.32 0.26 -20.48
N THR A 134 22.41 0.93 -19.77
CA THR A 134 22.49 1.10 -18.31
C THR A 134 22.47 -0.24 -17.58
N VAL A 135 21.58 -1.14 -17.96
CA VAL A 135 21.47 -2.47 -17.32
C VAL A 135 22.63 -3.37 -17.73
N LEU A 136 23.02 -3.40 -19.01
CA LEU A 136 24.16 -4.18 -19.48
C LEU A 136 25.46 -3.75 -18.77
N GLY A 137 25.67 -2.45 -18.62
CA GLY A 137 26.79 -1.91 -17.85
C GLY A 137 26.72 -2.32 -16.38
N ALA A 138 25.54 -2.20 -15.75
CA ALA A 138 25.35 -2.55 -14.33
C ALA A 138 25.58 -4.04 -14.06
N LEU A 139 25.24 -4.94 -14.98
CA LEU A 139 25.55 -6.38 -14.92
C LEU A 139 27.05 -6.69 -15.05
N GLY A 140 27.82 -5.80 -15.68
CA GLY A 140 29.29 -5.87 -15.73
C GLY A 140 29.99 -5.37 -14.47
N LEU A 141 29.27 -4.74 -13.52
CA LEU A 141 29.84 -4.33 -12.24
C LEU A 141 30.01 -5.53 -11.30
N PRO A 142 31.00 -5.50 -10.37
CA PRO A 142 31.14 -6.52 -9.33
C PRO A 142 29.94 -6.46 -8.38
N LEU A 143 29.04 -7.42 -8.51
CA LEU A 143 27.80 -7.52 -7.73
C LEU A 143 28.01 -8.43 -6.51
N ASP A 144 27.34 -8.11 -5.40
CA ASP A 144 27.33 -8.96 -4.23
C ASP A 144 26.42 -10.17 -4.48
N ARG A 145 27.01 -11.35 -4.64
CA ARG A 145 26.30 -12.60 -4.96
C ARG A 145 26.44 -13.60 -3.82
N ARG A 146 25.40 -14.39 -3.57
CA ARG A 146 25.43 -15.50 -2.60
C ARG A 146 25.86 -16.78 -3.30
N THR A 147 26.84 -17.49 -2.73
CA THR A 147 27.43 -18.69 -3.33
C THR A 147 26.54 -19.94 -3.32
N HIS A 148 25.56 -20.02 -2.43
CA HIS A 148 24.74 -21.22 -2.23
C HIS A 148 23.24 -20.95 -2.22
N VAL A 149 22.74 -20.16 -3.17
CA VAL A 149 21.28 -20.05 -3.36
C VAL A 149 20.88 -21.07 -4.42
N PRO A 150 20.11 -22.11 -4.07
CA PRO A 150 19.57 -23.00 -5.08
C PRO A 150 18.70 -22.18 -6.05
N LEU A 151 18.85 -22.43 -7.35
CA LEU A 151 17.91 -21.92 -8.35
C LEU A 151 16.52 -22.36 -7.90
N ARG A 152 15.68 -21.41 -7.43
CA ARG A 152 14.27 -21.69 -7.19
C ARG A 152 13.64 -21.89 -8.56
N ILE A 153 13.51 -23.15 -8.93
CA ILE A 153 12.71 -23.54 -10.08
C ILE A 153 11.30 -23.00 -9.86
N LEU A 154 10.77 -22.36 -10.90
CA LEU A 154 9.39 -21.91 -11.02
C LEU A 154 8.44 -22.85 -10.29
N ASP A 155 7.59 -22.31 -9.44
CA ASP A 155 6.59 -23.12 -8.77
C ASP A 155 5.66 -23.71 -9.84
N LYS A 156 5.78 -25.02 -10.07
CA LYS A 156 5.06 -25.75 -11.12
C LYS A 156 3.55 -25.54 -11.05
N ARG A 157 3.02 -25.25 -9.86
CA ARG A 157 1.60 -25.01 -9.63
C ARG A 157 1.13 -23.65 -10.17
N LEU A 158 1.98 -22.61 -10.10
CA LEU A 158 1.68 -21.31 -10.69
C LEU A 158 1.80 -21.32 -12.21
N PHE A 159 2.61 -22.24 -12.77
CA PHE A 159 2.72 -22.40 -14.22
C PHE A 159 1.42 -22.94 -14.86
N LEU A 160 0.56 -23.58 -14.07
CA LEU A 160 -0.76 -24.04 -14.54
C LEU A 160 -1.72 -22.87 -14.83
N LEU A 161 -1.45 -21.66 -14.31
CA LEU A 161 -2.23 -20.46 -14.61
C LEU A 161 -1.86 -19.83 -15.96
N VAL A 162 -0.68 -20.14 -16.50
CA VAL A 162 -0.24 -19.57 -17.80
C VAL A 162 -1.17 -19.92 -18.96
N PRO A 163 -1.65 -21.18 -19.10
CA PRO A 163 -2.60 -21.51 -20.16
C PRO A 163 -4.02 -20.99 -19.89
N ALA A 164 -4.32 -20.50 -18.71
CA ALA A 164 -5.66 -20.00 -18.37
C ALA A 164 -6.06 -18.74 -19.18
N ALA A 165 -5.10 -17.84 -19.45
CA ALA A 165 -5.35 -16.65 -20.26
C ALA A 165 -5.73 -16.96 -21.71
N PRO A 166 -4.96 -17.75 -22.49
CA PRO A 166 -5.37 -18.11 -23.84
C PRO A 166 -6.65 -18.96 -23.86
N ILE A 167 -6.88 -19.84 -22.89
CA ILE A 167 -8.13 -20.59 -22.79
C ILE A 167 -9.31 -19.65 -22.53
N GLY A 168 -9.17 -18.70 -21.61
CA GLY A 168 -10.18 -17.69 -21.32
C GLY A 168 -10.47 -16.81 -22.54
N TRP A 169 -9.43 -16.37 -23.25
CA TRP A 169 -9.56 -15.59 -24.49
C TRP A 169 -10.31 -16.36 -25.58
N PHE A 170 -9.93 -17.62 -25.80
CA PHE A 170 -10.62 -18.50 -26.77
C PHE A 170 -12.09 -18.73 -26.40
N ALA A 171 -12.36 -18.98 -25.10
CA ALA A 171 -13.72 -19.17 -24.61
C ALA A 171 -14.58 -17.91 -24.79
N ALA A 172 -14.01 -16.72 -24.55
CA ALA A 172 -14.72 -15.46 -24.73
C ALA A 172 -15.07 -15.19 -26.21
N HIS A 173 -14.15 -15.50 -27.15
CA HIS A 173 -14.38 -15.28 -28.60
C HIS A 173 -15.17 -16.41 -29.28
N ALA A 174 -15.36 -17.55 -28.62
CA ALA A 174 -16.21 -18.64 -29.09
C ALA A 174 -17.71 -18.41 -28.81
N ILE A 175 -18.04 -17.45 -27.95
CA ILE A 175 -19.42 -17.12 -27.59
C ILE A 175 -19.86 -15.93 -28.44
N PRO A 176 -20.98 -16.03 -29.18
CA PRO A 176 -21.53 -14.91 -29.92
C PRO A 176 -21.88 -13.72 -29.01
N ASP A 177 -21.66 -12.50 -29.50
CA ASP A 177 -21.85 -11.26 -28.75
C ASP A 177 -23.30 -10.98 -28.30
N ASP A 178 -24.26 -11.64 -28.93
CA ASP A 178 -25.70 -11.56 -28.63
C ASP A 178 -26.11 -12.40 -27.42
N GLN A 179 -25.22 -13.24 -26.93
CA GLN A 179 -25.49 -14.08 -25.76
C GLN A 179 -25.31 -13.29 -24.41
N PRO A 180 -26.23 -13.46 -23.43
CA PRO A 180 -26.14 -12.73 -22.17
C PRO A 180 -24.89 -13.07 -21.33
N VAL A 181 -24.17 -14.11 -21.69
CA VAL A 181 -22.94 -14.58 -21.02
C VAL A 181 -21.68 -13.98 -21.64
N ALA A 182 -21.75 -13.44 -22.88
CA ALA A 182 -20.59 -12.89 -23.60
C ALA A 182 -19.83 -11.81 -22.80
N PRO A 183 -20.47 -10.78 -22.21
CA PRO A 183 -19.75 -9.75 -21.47
C PRO A 183 -19.06 -10.31 -20.21
N VAL A 184 -19.65 -11.31 -19.56
CA VAL A 184 -19.04 -11.97 -18.38
C VAL A 184 -17.79 -12.75 -18.79
N MET A 185 -17.83 -13.45 -19.92
CA MET A 185 -16.70 -14.24 -20.43
C MET A 185 -15.57 -13.35 -20.93
N THR A 186 -15.90 -12.23 -21.57
CA THR A 186 -14.90 -11.23 -21.99
C THR A 186 -14.21 -10.60 -20.77
N ALA A 187 -14.98 -10.22 -19.76
CA ALA A 187 -14.46 -9.73 -18.50
C ALA A 187 -13.55 -10.76 -17.81
N LEU A 188 -13.97 -12.01 -17.74
CA LEU A 188 -13.18 -13.10 -17.14
C LEU A 188 -11.88 -13.34 -17.92
N SER A 189 -11.89 -13.29 -19.25
CA SER A 189 -10.70 -13.45 -20.09
C SER A 189 -9.68 -12.34 -19.85
N GLY A 190 -10.12 -11.10 -19.79
CA GLY A 190 -9.27 -9.95 -19.48
C GLY A 190 -8.62 -10.07 -18.10
N ALA A 191 -9.41 -10.45 -17.12
CA ALA A 191 -8.94 -10.67 -15.76
C ALA A 191 -7.93 -11.83 -15.64
N LEU A 192 -8.15 -12.95 -16.33
CA LEU A 192 -7.21 -14.07 -16.41
C LEU A 192 -5.91 -13.66 -17.12
N ALA A 193 -5.99 -12.81 -18.13
CA ALA A 193 -4.81 -12.28 -18.83
C ALA A 193 -3.97 -11.40 -17.88
N ILE A 194 -4.60 -10.49 -17.12
CA ILE A 194 -3.92 -9.64 -16.14
C ILE A 194 -3.28 -10.49 -15.05
N ALA A 195 -4.02 -11.44 -14.47
CA ALA A 195 -3.51 -12.33 -13.43
C ALA A 195 -2.33 -13.17 -13.91
N THR A 196 -2.43 -13.71 -15.14
CA THR A 196 -1.36 -14.49 -15.75
C THR A 196 -0.12 -13.63 -16.04
N GLY A 197 -0.32 -12.41 -16.55
CA GLY A 197 0.76 -11.44 -16.78
C GLY A 197 1.49 -11.09 -15.47
N ALA A 198 0.75 -10.81 -14.40
CA ALA A 198 1.30 -10.53 -13.09
C ALA A 198 2.11 -11.71 -12.52
N VAL A 199 1.57 -12.93 -12.63
CA VAL A 199 2.26 -14.16 -12.20
C VAL A 199 3.53 -14.37 -13.01
N LEU A 200 3.50 -14.19 -14.33
CA LEU A 200 4.69 -14.32 -15.19
C LEU A 200 5.77 -13.30 -14.83
N LEU A 201 5.39 -12.04 -14.63
CA LEU A 201 6.33 -10.99 -14.23
C LEU A 201 6.98 -11.28 -12.88
N LEU A 202 6.20 -11.73 -11.90
CA LEU A 202 6.71 -12.13 -10.59
C LEU A 202 7.64 -13.34 -10.69
N GLN A 203 7.30 -14.35 -11.48
CA GLN A 203 8.13 -15.53 -11.69
C GLN A 203 9.43 -15.18 -12.42
N LEU A 204 9.36 -14.34 -13.44
CA LEU A 204 10.55 -13.83 -14.13
C LEU A 204 11.43 -13.01 -13.18
N GLY A 205 10.83 -12.17 -12.33
CA GLY A 205 11.55 -11.43 -11.30
C GLY A 205 12.24 -12.35 -10.28
N HIS A 206 11.57 -13.41 -9.83
CA HIS A 206 12.16 -14.41 -8.94
C HIS A 206 13.24 -15.23 -9.62
N LEU A 207 13.03 -15.63 -10.88
CA LEU A 207 14.02 -16.34 -11.67
C LEU A 207 15.27 -15.47 -11.89
N ALA A 208 15.07 -14.22 -12.30
CA ALA A 208 16.16 -13.27 -12.48
C ALA A 208 16.94 -13.05 -11.18
N ASN A 209 16.25 -12.82 -10.06
CA ASN A 209 16.87 -12.63 -8.76
C ASN A 209 17.63 -13.88 -8.29
N SER A 210 17.10 -15.08 -8.52
CA SER A 210 17.78 -16.35 -8.20
C SER A 210 18.93 -16.66 -9.15
N ALA A 211 18.76 -16.40 -10.45
CA ALA A 211 19.81 -16.58 -11.46
C ALA A 211 20.99 -15.63 -11.23
N LEU A 212 20.68 -14.38 -10.88
CA LEU A 212 21.69 -13.38 -10.51
C LEU A 212 22.27 -13.63 -9.10
N ARG A 213 21.66 -14.53 -8.31
CA ARG A 213 22.03 -14.80 -6.91
C ARG A 213 22.06 -13.55 -6.03
N LEU A 214 21.23 -12.56 -6.35
CA LEU A 214 21.09 -11.30 -5.62
C LEU A 214 20.26 -11.57 -4.37
N GLY A 215 20.89 -12.01 -3.29
CA GLY A 215 20.23 -12.10 -1.99
C GLY A 215 20.37 -10.81 -1.19
N LYS A 216 19.59 -10.65 -0.11
CA LYS A 216 19.88 -9.64 0.89
C LYS A 216 21.26 -9.91 1.47
N VAL A 217 22.27 -9.19 1.00
CA VAL A 217 23.62 -9.22 1.56
C VAL A 217 23.63 -8.13 2.63
N GLU A 218 23.73 -8.55 3.88
CA GLU A 218 23.91 -7.61 4.99
C GLU A 218 25.38 -7.16 5.00
N ARG A 219 25.67 -6.11 4.25
CA ARG A 219 26.93 -5.41 4.45
C ARG A 219 26.82 -4.54 5.70
N PRO A 220 27.85 -4.55 6.57
CA PRO A 220 27.88 -3.59 7.66
C PRO A 220 27.82 -2.19 7.06
N LEU A 221 26.88 -1.37 7.55
CA LEU A 221 26.85 0.04 7.23
C LEU A 221 28.18 0.64 7.66
N ALA A 222 28.86 1.35 6.76
CA ALA A 222 30.02 2.14 7.14
C ALA A 222 29.63 3.00 8.35
N ALA A 223 30.50 3.03 9.37
CA ALA A 223 30.23 3.78 10.60
C ALA A 223 29.67 5.17 10.26
N PRO A 224 28.50 5.54 10.77
CA PRO A 224 27.91 6.83 10.46
C PRO A 224 28.91 7.91 10.94
N ARG A 225 29.24 8.83 10.04
CA ARG A 225 29.90 10.06 10.47
C ARG A 225 28.95 10.74 11.42
N GLU A 226 29.37 11.05 12.62
CA GLU A 226 28.55 11.78 13.57
C GLU A 226 28.23 13.14 12.95
N LEU A 227 26.98 13.29 12.54
CA LEU A 227 26.46 14.56 12.02
C LEU A 227 25.95 15.39 13.21
N PRO A 228 26.07 16.72 13.14
CA PRO A 228 25.41 17.57 14.12
C PRO A 228 23.90 17.29 14.16
N SER A 229 23.30 17.31 15.35
CA SER A 229 21.87 16.95 15.52
C SER A 229 20.92 17.76 14.64
N TRP A 230 21.25 19.03 14.35
CA TRP A 230 20.44 19.84 13.43
C TRP A 230 20.46 19.34 11.98
N VAL A 231 21.59 18.78 11.50
CA VAL A 231 21.68 18.17 10.17
C VAL A 231 20.86 16.88 10.11
N GLU A 232 20.89 16.06 11.17
CA GLU A 232 20.07 14.84 11.27
C GLU A 232 18.58 15.19 11.22
N VAL A 233 18.17 16.24 11.94
CA VAL A 233 16.78 16.75 11.92
C VAL A 233 16.42 17.27 10.53
N LEU A 234 17.29 18.04 9.89
CA LEU A 234 17.06 18.55 8.53
C LEU A 234 16.88 17.40 7.53
N LEU A 235 17.71 16.35 7.62
CA LEU A 235 17.58 15.17 6.75
C LEU A 235 16.24 14.46 6.94
N ILE A 236 15.73 14.38 8.17
CA ILE A 236 14.39 13.82 8.44
C ILE A 236 13.32 14.68 7.78
N VAL A 237 13.37 16.00 7.97
CA VAL A 237 12.38 16.92 7.37
C VAL A 237 12.40 16.86 5.85
N VAL A 238 13.59 16.88 5.23
CA VAL A 238 13.75 16.74 3.78
C VAL A 238 13.22 15.40 3.28
N ALA A 239 13.48 14.31 3.99
CA ALA A 239 12.97 12.99 3.61
C ALA A 239 11.43 12.94 3.64
N PHE A 240 10.78 13.55 4.63
CA PHE A 240 9.31 13.66 4.68
C PHE A 240 8.78 14.61 3.61
N GLY A 241 9.47 15.72 3.32
CA GLY A 241 9.12 16.63 2.21
C GLY A 241 9.17 15.94 0.85
N LEU A 242 10.23 15.16 0.58
CA LEU A 242 10.34 14.35 -0.64
C LEU A 242 9.27 13.27 -0.70
N GLY A 243 8.95 12.65 0.44
CA GLY A 243 7.85 11.67 0.54
C GLY A 243 6.50 12.31 0.24
N LEU A 244 6.23 13.49 0.79
CA LEU A 244 5.04 14.27 0.49
C LEU A 244 4.96 14.60 -1.00
N TYR A 245 6.03 15.13 -1.59
CA TYR A 245 6.09 15.43 -3.02
C TYR A 245 5.78 14.21 -3.89
N ALA A 246 6.37 13.05 -3.54
CA ALA A 246 6.11 11.80 -4.27
C ALA A 246 4.64 11.39 -4.18
N ILE A 247 4.02 11.48 -2.99
CA ILE A 247 2.60 11.15 -2.79
C ILE A 247 1.71 12.14 -3.55
N THR A 248 2.00 13.44 -3.44
CA THR A 248 1.27 14.49 -4.16
C THR A 248 1.30 14.24 -5.65
N PHE A 249 2.49 14.01 -6.22
CA PHE A 249 2.64 13.69 -7.65
C PHE A 249 1.79 12.48 -8.05
N GLY A 250 1.78 11.39 -7.26
CA GLY A 250 0.95 10.22 -7.54
C GLY A 250 -0.55 10.50 -7.47
N ILE A 251 -0.99 11.40 -6.59
CA ILE A 251 -2.40 11.79 -6.48
C ILE A 251 -2.80 12.75 -7.60
N ASP A 252 -1.94 13.70 -7.98
CA ASP A 252 -2.21 14.69 -9.01
C ASP A 252 -2.14 14.12 -10.44
N THR A 253 -1.54 12.94 -10.62
CA THR A 253 -1.44 12.30 -11.94
C THR A 253 -2.82 12.05 -12.53
N GLU A 254 -3.13 12.65 -13.68
CA GLU A 254 -4.43 12.51 -14.35
C GLU A 254 -4.49 11.23 -15.21
N TYR A 255 -3.37 10.85 -15.84
CA TYR A 255 -3.29 9.76 -16.80
C TYR A 255 -2.82 8.45 -16.16
N GLY A 256 -3.51 7.35 -16.48
CA GLY A 256 -3.17 6.01 -16.02
C GLY A 256 -1.77 5.56 -16.45
N GLU A 257 -1.33 5.98 -17.65
CA GLU A 257 -0.03 5.70 -18.22
C GLU A 257 1.08 6.34 -17.38
N LEU A 258 0.92 7.61 -17.02
CA LEU A 258 1.87 8.31 -16.17
C LEU A 258 1.90 7.69 -14.77
N PHE A 259 0.74 7.34 -14.22
CA PHE A 259 0.64 6.70 -12.92
C PHE A 259 1.32 5.32 -12.90
N THR A 260 1.17 4.52 -13.95
CA THR A 260 1.86 3.23 -14.07
C THR A 260 3.38 3.41 -14.12
N GLY A 261 3.87 4.35 -14.93
CA GLY A 261 5.29 4.71 -14.97
C GLY A 261 5.82 5.18 -13.61
N TYR A 262 5.04 5.99 -12.90
CA TYR A 262 5.33 6.43 -11.54
C TYR A 262 5.41 5.26 -10.54
N LEU A 263 4.50 4.31 -10.59
CA LEU A 263 4.54 3.11 -9.73
C LEU A 263 5.80 2.27 -9.98
N LEU A 264 6.16 2.07 -11.26
CA LEU A 264 7.38 1.35 -11.63
C LEU A 264 8.62 2.07 -11.09
N LEU A 265 8.74 3.38 -11.35
CA LEU A 265 9.86 4.19 -10.86
C LEU A 265 9.96 4.13 -9.33
N THR A 266 8.85 4.29 -8.62
CA THR A 266 8.80 4.27 -7.15
C THR A 266 9.23 2.92 -6.60
N ALA A 267 8.75 1.81 -7.16
CA ALA A 267 9.11 0.46 -6.73
C ALA A 267 10.61 0.20 -6.85
N PHE A 268 11.21 0.53 -8.00
CA PHE A 268 12.65 0.35 -8.22
C PHE A 268 13.50 1.36 -7.44
N THR A 269 13.03 2.59 -7.25
CA THR A 269 13.69 3.58 -6.38
C THR A 269 13.77 3.09 -4.94
N VAL A 270 12.67 2.60 -4.39
CA VAL A 270 12.65 2.03 -3.03
C VAL A 270 13.59 0.82 -2.93
N ALA A 271 13.61 -0.06 -3.92
CA ALA A 271 14.52 -1.21 -3.97
C ALA A 271 16.01 -0.76 -4.03
N ALA A 272 16.33 0.24 -4.84
CA ALA A 272 17.67 0.80 -4.98
C ALA A 272 18.13 1.49 -3.69
N LEU A 273 17.29 2.32 -3.07
CA LEU A 273 17.57 3.00 -1.80
C LEU A 273 17.69 2.02 -0.62
N ALA A 274 16.91 0.93 -0.64
CA ALA A 274 17.08 -0.15 0.34
C ALA A 274 18.42 -0.86 0.16
N GLY A 275 18.79 -1.19 -1.09
CA GLY A 275 20.07 -1.81 -1.44
C GLY A 275 21.29 -0.94 -1.14
N SER A 276 21.16 0.37 -1.30
CA SER A 276 22.22 1.34 -0.97
C SER A 276 22.48 1.49 0.53
N GLY A 277 21.52 1.08 1.38
CA GLY A 277 21.57 1.25 2.83
C GLY A 277 21.07 2.63 3.31
N LEU A 278 20.61 3.49 2.40
CA LEU A 278 20.11 4.82 2.75
C LEU A 278 18.83 4.74 3.60
N LEU A 279 17.90 3.86 3.22
CA LEU A 279 16.68 3.64 4.02
C LEU A 279 16.98 3.08 5.42
N ALA A 280 18.00 2.24 5.56
CA ALA A 280 18.41 1.74 6.87
C ALA A 280 18.98 2.87 7.75
N ARG A 281 19.78 3.77 7.17
CA ARG A 281 20.25 4.98 7.87
C ARG A 281 19.11 5.92 8.26
N LEU A 282 18.22 6.22 7.32
CA LEU A 282 17.06 7.06 7.59
C LEU A 282 16.21 6.47 8.73
N ARG A 283 15.99 5.15 8.70
CA ARG A 283 15.27 4.46 9.78
C ARG A 283 15.99 4.59 11.13
N ALA A 284 17.31 4.51 11.17
CA ALA A 284 18.07 4.72 12.40
C ALA A 284 17.91 6.15 12.93
N LEU A 285 17.96 7.16 12.05
CA LEU A 285 17.74 8.56 12.42
C LEU A 285 16.32 8.81 12.92
N THR A 286 15.31 8.26 12.27
CA THR A 286 13.90 8.38 12.69
C THR A 286 13.64 7.74 14.05
N VAL A 287 14.33 6.64 14.37
CA VAL A 287 14.25 6.01 15.69
C VAL A 287 14.99 6.84 16.74
N LYS A 288 16.14 7.44 16.41
CA LYS A 288 16.91 8.31 17.30
C LYS A 288 16.14 9.58 17.67
N HIS A 289 15.49 10.22 16.69
CA HIS A 289 14.76 11.48 16.86
C HIS A 289 13.24 11.29 16.76
N ARG A 290 12.67 10.34 17.52
CA ARG A 290 11.24 9.99 17.45
C ARG A 290 10.28 11.18 17.51
N PRO A 291 10.39 12.15 18.47
CA PRO A 291 9.44 13.26 18.55
C PRO A 291 9.49 14.15 17.31
N VAL A 292 10.69 14.43 16.80
CA VAL A 292 10.88 15.22 15.57
C VAL A 292 10.29 14.48 14.36
N THR A 293 10.54 13.18 14.28
CA THR A 293 10.01 12.34 13.20
C THR A 293 8.48 12.35 13.18
N THR A 294 7.85 12.20 14.35
CA THR A 294 6.39 12.25 14.45
C THR A 294 5.86 13.63 14.09
N GLY A 295 6.50 14.70 14.56
CA GLY A 295 6.15 16.07 14.21
C GLY A 295 6.31 16.36 12.70
N ALA A 296 7.43 15.94 12.09
CA ALA A 296 7.68 16.12 10.67
C ALA A 296 6.70 15.33 9.79
N ALA A 297 6.37 14.10 10.18
CA ALA A 297 5.37 13.29 9.48
C ALA A 297 3.98 13.95 9.52
N PHE A 298 3.57 14.44 10.70
CA PHE A 298 2.31 15.14 10.86
C PHE A 298 2.28 16.47 10.10
N ALA A 299 3.37 17.26 10.18
CA ALA A 299 3.49 18.51 9.45
C ALA A 299 3.45 18.31 7.93
N ALA A 300 4.14 17.29 7.41
CA ALA A 300 4.09 16.92 6.00
C ALA A 300 2.67 16.52 5.57
N ALA A 301 1.99 15.68 6.36
CA ALA A 301 0.60 15.32 6.07
C ALA A 301 -0.34 16.53 6.16
N ALA A 302 -0.18 17.42 7.14
CA ALA A 302 -0.99 18.62 7.30
C ALA A 302 -0.74 19.66 6.20
N SER A 303 0.45 19.68 5.59
CA SER A 303 0.75 20.58 4.47
C SER A 303 0.20 20.09 3.13
N PHE A 304 -0.26 18.85 3.02
CA PHE A 304 -0.78 18.28 1.78
C PHE A 304 -1.89 19.12 1.11
N PRO A 305 -2.96 19.59 1.79
CA PRO A 305 -4.00 20.38 1.14
C PRO A 305 -3.50 21.70 0.55
N PHE A 306 -2.42 22.24 1.13
CA PHE A 306 -1.80 23.49 0.66
C PHE A 306 -0.92 23.31 -0.58
N THR A 307 -0.62 22.07 -0.96
CA THR A 307 0.16 21.75 -2.16
C THR A 307 -0.74 21.38 -3.35
N GLN A 308 -2.05 21.26 -3.13
CA GLN A 308 -2.99 20.82 -4.16
C GLN A 308 -3.54 22.00 -4.94
N SER A 309 -3.64 21.83 -6.25
CA SER A 309 -4.26 22.82 -7.16
C SER A 309 -5.79 22.69 -7.23
N SER A 310 -6.33 21.54 -6.82
CA SER A 310 -7.76 21.21 -6.93
C SER A 310 -8.28 20.54 -5.66
N ASP A 311 -9.48 20.95 -5.23
CA ASP A 311 -10.20 20.33 -4.09
C ASP A 311 -10.60 18.87 -4.39
N GLN A 312 -10.64 18.47 -5.67
CA GLN A 312 -10.91 17.10 -6.09
C GLN A 312 -9.84 16.11 -5.59
N TYR A 313 -8.56 16.47 -5.69
CA TYR A 313 -7.46 15.63 -5.21
C TYR A 313 -7.46 15.51 -3.69
N THR A 314 -7.84 16.59 -3.02
CA THR A 314 -8.00 16.57 -1.56
C THR A 314 -9.16 15.67 -1.13
N SER A 315 -10.24 15.58 -1.92
CA SER A 315 -11.32 14.61 -1.73
C SER A 315 -10.81 13.17 -1.76
N VAL A 316 -9.96 12.82 -2.73
CA VAL A 316 -9.32 11.48 -2.82
C VAL A 316 -8.52 11.19 -1.54
N ALA A 317 -7.69 12.13 -1.12
CA ALA A 317 -6.86 11.97 0.07
C ALA A 317 -7.70 11.87 1.36
N THR A 318 -8.81 12.61 1.46
CA THR A 318 -9.76 12.52 2.58
C THR A 318 -10.36 11.12 2.67
N ASN A 319 -10.82 10.57 1.54
CA ASN A 319 -11.36 9.21 1.49
C ASN A 319 -10.30 8.15 1.83
N ILE A 320 -9.06 8.32 1.36
CA ILE A 320 -7.93 7.44 1.76
C ILE A 320 -7.73 7.48 3.28
N LEU A 321 -7.77 8.65 3.92
CA LEU A 321 -7.64 8.75 5.38
C LEU A 321 -8.80 8.11 6.13
N ILE A 322 -10.05 8.28 5.67
CA ILE A 322 -11.23 7.61 6.22
C ILE A 322 -11.01 6.10 6.17
N PHE A 323 -10.71 5.58 5.00
CA PHE A 323 -10.52 4.16 4.76
C PHE A 323 -9.33 3.58 5.57
N ALA A 324 -8.22 4.31 5.62
CA ALA A 324 -7.04 3.95 6.41
C ALA A 324 -7.32 3.94 7.92
N THR A 325 -8.12 4.88 8.41
CA THR A 325 -8.51 4.95 9.83
C THR A 325 -9.38 3.76 10.22
N VAL A 326 -10.34 3.39 9.36
CA VAL A 326 -11.19 2.22 9.56
C VAL A 326 -10.35 0.93 9.52
N ALA A 327 -9.41 0.84 8.56
CA ALA A 327 -8.48 -0.28 8.47
C ALA A 327 -7.57 -0.40 9.70
N LEU A 328 -7.15 0.71 10.32
CA LEU A 328 -6.43 0.70 11.60
C LEU A 328 -7.29 0.17 12.75
N GLY A 329 -8.58 0.54 12.79
CA GLY A 329 -9.53 -0.02 13.75
C GLY A 329 -9.68 -1.54 13.58
N LEU A 330 -9.88 -2.02 12.35
CA LEU A 330 -9.91 -3.45 12.02
C LEU A 330 -8.60 -4.15 12.38
N ASN A 331 -7.47 -3.48 12.23
CA ASN A 331 -6.15 -4.02 12.57
C ASN A 331 -5.97 -4.28 14.08
N ILE A 332 -6.76 -3.67 14.97
CA ILE A 332 -6.81 -4.07 16.39
C ILE A 332 -7.44 -5.45 16.50
N VAL A 333 -8.56 -5.69 15.82
CA VAL A 333 -9.32 -6.93 15.89
C VAL A 333 -8.57 -8.07 15.18
N VAL A 334 -8.19 -7.86 13.92
CA VAL A 334 -7.53 -8.88 13.08
C VAL A 334 -6.03 -8.96 13.38
N GLY A 335 -5.35 -7.82 13.44
CA GLY A 335 -3.89 -7.77 13.52
C GLY A 335 -3.32 -8.04 14.91
N LEU A 336 -3.95 -7.50 15.97
CA LEU A 336 -3.48 -7.70 17.35
C LEU A 336 -4.17 -8.88 18.03
N ALA A 337 -5.51 -8.95 17.97
CA ALA A 337 -6.27 -10.00 18.65
C ALA A 337 -6.43 -11.30 17.84
N GLY A 338 -6.16 -11.27 16.52
CA GLY A 338 -6.22 -12.44 15.66
C GLY A 338 -7.63 -12.92 15.32
N LEU A 339 -8.63 -12.04 15.43
CA LEU A 339 -10.03 -12.35 15.19
C LEU A 339 -10.44 -11.93 13.79
N LEU A 340 -10.79 -12.88 12.93
CA LEU A 340 -11.24 -12.58 11.58
C LEU A 340 -12.66 -12.01 11.61
N ASP A 341 -12.81 -10.76 11.18
CA ASP A 341 -14.09 -10.05 11.11
C ASP A 341 -14.36 -9.64 9.66
N LEU A 342 -15.39 -10.23 9.04
CA LEU A 342 -15.81 -9.96 7.66
C LEU A 342 -16.97 -8.96 7.57
N GLY A 343 -17.60 -8.62 8.70
CA GLY A 343 -18.70 -7.66 8.79
C GLY A 343 -18.29 -6.27 9.28
N TYR A 344 -17.00 -6.00 9.38
CA TYR A 344 -16.48 -4.82 10.07
C TYR A 344 -16.99 -3.49 9.51
N VAL A 345 -17.30 -3.41 8.22
CA VAL A 345 -17.85 -2.19 7.60
C VAL A 345 -19.20 -1.78 8.22
N ALA A 346 -19.95 -2.72 8.79
CA ALA A 346 -21.18 -2.41 9.49
C ALA A 346 -20.98 -1.46 10.68
N PHE A 347 -19.85 -1.56 11.39
CA PHE A 347 -19.54 -0.62 12.50
C PHE A 347 -19.26 0.79 11.98
N LEU A 348 -18.65 0.92 10.80
CA LEU A 348 -18.53 2.19 10.10
C LEU A 348 -19.93 2.75 9.77
N GLY A 349 -20.81 1.90 9.21
CA GLY A 349 -22.19 2.24 8.89
C GLY A 349 -23.02 2.64 10.11
N VAL A 350 -22.94 1.89 11.20
CA VAL A 350 -23.61 2.23 12.47
C VAL A 350 -23.21 3.62 12.94
N GLY A 351 -21.91 3.95 12.91
CA GLY A 351 -21.42 5.28 13.27
C GLY A 351 -21.93 6.37 12.35
N ALA A 352 -21.92 6.11 11.03
CA ALA A 352 -22.39 7.04 10.02
C ALA A 352 -23.91 7.33 10.15
N TYR A 353 -24.72 6.30 10.29
CA TYR A 353 -26.17 6.46 10.51
C TYR A 353 -26.48 7.15 11.84
N ALA A 354 -25.80 6.77 12.92
CA ALA A 354 -25.98 7.42 14.22
C ALA A 354 -25.68 8.92 14.14
N ALA A 355 -24.60 9.30 13.48
CA ALA A 355 -24.25 10.69 13.25
C ALA A 355 -25.27 11.40 12.35
N ALA A 356 -25.66 10.80 11.22
CA ALA A 356 -26.63 11.37 10.29
C ALA A 356 -27.97 11.67 10.95
N LEU A 357 -28.43 10.80 11.86
CA LEU A 357 -29.69 10.97 12.59
C LEU A 357 -29.66 12.14 13.56
N VAL A 358 -28.51 12.48 14.14
CA VAL A 358 -28.39 13.57 15.13
C VAL A 358 -27.80 14.87 14.58
N SER A 359 -27.47 14.91 13.28
CA SER A 359 -26.80 16.06 12.65
C SER A 359 -27.78 17.08 12.03
N GLY A 360 -29.08 16.91 12.20
CA GLY A 360 -30.07 17.88 11.71
C GLY A 360 -30.42 17.72 10.23
N SER A 361 -30.24 16.54 9.64
CA SER A 361 -30.72 16.24 8.29
C SER A 361 -32.25 16.37 8.23
N PRO A 362 -32.85 17.01 7.20
CA PRO A 362 -34.31 17.11 7.03
C PRO A 362 -35.00 15.74 6.89
N ALA A 363 -34.26 14.72 6.49
CA ALA A 363 -34.74 13.34 6.35
C ALA A 363 -34.68 12.55 7.67
N SER A 364 -34.05 13.10 8.71
CA SER A 364 -33.97 12.46 10.02
C SER A 364 -35.28 12.58 10.78
N PRO A 365 -35.85 11.50 11.33
CA PRO A 365 -37.07 11.56 12.14
C PRO A 365 -36.82 12.17 13.52
N ILE A 366 -35.58 12.29 13.97
CA ILE A 366 -35.24 12.76 15.31
C ILE A 366 -35.28 14.30 15.39
N HIS A 367 -35.10 15.01 14.26
CA HIS A 367 -35.10 16.47 14.14
C HIS A 367 -34.22 17.21 15.17
N VAL A 368 -33.11 16.57 15.60
CA VAL A 368 -32.13 17.13 16.54
C VAL A 368 -30.87 17.48 15.79
N GLN A 369 -30.25 18.60 16.10
CA GLN A 369 -28.97 19.02 15.58
C GLN A 369 -27.96 19.09 16.73
N PHE A 370 -27.11 18.08 16.84
CA PHE A 370 -26.04 18.05 17.83
C PHE A 370 -24.84 18.88 17.35
N PRO A 371 -24.11 19.51 18.27
CA PRO A 371 -22.84 20.10 17.94
C PRO A 371 -21.85 19.00 17.52
N PHE A 372 -20.82 19.39 16.77
CA PHE A 372 -19.79 18.50 16.23
C PHE A 372 -19.30 17.40 17.20
N TRP A 373 -18.90 17.79 18.41
CA TRP A 373 -18.38 16.85 19.39
C TRP A 373 -19.42 15.82 19.86
N ALA A 374 -20.66 16.24 20.00
CA ALA A 374 -21.74 15.35 20.39
C ALA A 374 -22.08 14.36 19.27
N ALA A 375 -22.09 14.80 18.00
CA ALA A 375 -22.32 13.93 16.86
C ALA A 375 -21.21 12.88 16.73
N MET A 376 -19.94 13.29 16.83
CA MET A 376 -18.79 12.37 16.83
C MET A 376 -18.83 11.36 17.97
N LEU A 377 -19.12 11.83 19.18
CA LEU A 377 -19.21 10.95 20.35
C LEU A 377 -20.39 9.97 20.21
N THR A 378 -21.53 10.44 19.70
CA THR A 378 -22.70 9.57 19.46
C THR A 378 -22.36 8.46 18.48
N GLY A 379 -21.76 8.76 17.32
CA GLY A 379 -21.34 7.75 16.35
C GLY A 379 -20.35 6.74 16.94
N ALA A 380 -19.35 7.21 17.69
CA ALA A 380 -18.37 6.36 18.33
C ALA A 380 -18.98 5.45 19.40
N VAL A 381 -19.81 6.00 20.30
CA VAL A 381 -20.43 5.26 21.41
C VAL A 381 -21.47 4.27 20.90
N VAL A 382 -22.34 4.67 19.97
CA VAL A 382 -23.34 3.77 19.40
C VAL A 382 -22.66 2.61 18.67
N SER A 383 -21.64 2.88 17.87
CA SER A 383 -20.85 1.83 17.20
C SER A 383 -20.15 0.91 18.21
N MET A 384 -19.57 1.46 19.28
CA MET A 384 -18.97 0.68 20.37
C MET A 384 -19.99 -0.24 21.05
N VAL A 385 -21.19 0.27 21.36
CA VAL A 385 -22.27 -0.53 21.97
C VAL A 385 -22.67 -1.68 21.04
N PHE A 386 -22.83 -1.42 19.74
CA PHE A 386 -23.06 -2.47 18.75
C PHE A 386 -21.92 -3.46 18.69
N GLY A 387 -20.67 -3.03 18.77
CA GLY A 387 -19.50 -3.90 18.85
C GLY A 387 -19.55 -4.84 20.05
N VAL A 388 -20.00 -4.35 21.22
CA VAL A 388 -20.21 -5.18 22.42
C VAL A 388 -21.39 -6.13 22.25
N LEU A 389 -22.53 -5.64 21.76
CA LEU A 389 -23.76 -6.43 21.59
C LEU A 389 -23.56 -7.61 20.64
N ILE A 390 -22.82 -7.41 19.56
CA ILE A 390 -22.53 -8.45 18.57
C ILE A 390 -21.36 -9.30 18.97
N GLY A 391 -20.31 -8.69 19.52
CA GLY A 391 -19.14 -9.39 20.01
C GLY A 391 -19.47 -10.38 21.12
N ALA A 392 -20.40 -10.08 22.02
CA ALA A 392 -20.72 -10.93 23.15
C ALA A 392 -21.23 -12.36 22.76
N PRO A 393 -22.17 -12.51 21.82
CA PRO A 393 -22.58 -13.85 21.35
C PRO A 393 -21.57 -14.47 20.37
N THR A 394 -21.01 -13.67 19.45
CA THR A 394 -20.17 -14.19 18.37
C THR A 394 -18.81 -14.72 18.85
N LEU A 395 -18.24 -14.11 19.89
CA LEU A 395 -16.97 -14.53 20.47
C LEU A 395 -17.00 -15.86 21.23
N ARG A 396 -18.18 -16.46 21.39
CA ARG A 396 -18.31 -17.85 21.86
C ARG A 396 -17.97 -18.86 20.76
N LEU A 397 -17.99 -18.41 19.49
CA LEU A 397 -17.59 -19.20 18.34
C LEU A 397 -16.07 -19.09 18.14
N ARG A 398 -15.46 -20.12 17.57
CA ARG A 398 -14.01 -20.18 17.35
C ARG A 398 -13.70 -20.29 15.85
N GLY A 399 -12.56 -19.74 15.46
CA GLY A 399 -12.04 -19.86 14.10
C GLY A 399 -12.94 -19.23 13.04
N ASP A 400 -13.16 -19.97 11.95
CA ASP A 400 -13.86 -19.49 10.75
C ASP A 400 -15.35 -19.23 10.97
N TYR A 401 -15.96 -19.87 11.97
CA TYR A 401 -17.37 -19.62 12.31
C TYR A 401 -17.61 -18.19 12.78
N LEU A 402 -16.63 -17.57 13.44
CA LEU A 402 -16.71 -16.15 13.83
C LEU A 402 -16.81 -15.27 12.58
N ALA A 403 -15.98 -15.54 11.57
CA ALA A 403 -15.96 -14.78 10.32
C ALA A 403 -17.31 -14.86 9.57
N ILE A 404 -17.92 -16.06 9.52
CA ILE A 404 -19.23 -16.26 8.87
C ILE A 404 -20.33 -15.47 9.59
N VAL A 405 -20.34 -15.50 10.93
CA VAL A 405 -21.35 -14.79 11.71
C VAL A 405 -21.18 -13.28 11.63
N THR A 406 -19.95 -12.76 11.62
CA THR A 406 -19.71 -11.33 11.43
C THR A 406 -20.10 -10.86 10.03
N LEU A 407 -19.88 -11.69 8.99
CA LEU A 407 -20.38 -11.44 7.64
C LEU A 407 -21.91 -11.36 7.63
N GLY A 408 -22.58 -12.34 8.25
CA GLY A 408 -24.04 -12.36 8.40
C GLY A 408 -24.57 -11.13 9.13
N PHE A 409 -23.85 -10.66 10.15
CA PHE A 409 -24.17 -9.42 10.83
C PHE A 409 -24.08 -8.21 9.92
N GLY A 410 -23.04 -8.10 9.10
CA GLY A 410 -22.90 -7.03 8.13
C GLY A 410 -24.10 -6.94 7.21
N GLU A 411 -24.57 -8.07 6.71
CA GLU A 411 -25.74 -8.14 5.83
C GLU A 411 -27.07 -7.87 6.59
N ILE A 412 -27.19 -8.37 7.82
CA ILE A 412 -28.35 -8.06 8.69
C ILE A 412 -28.43 -6.55 8.93
N PHE A 413 -27.31 -5.88 9.20
CA PHE A 413 -27.27 -4.42 9.36
C PHE A 413 -27.77 -3.75 8.08
N ARG A 414 -27.25 -4.09 6.90
CA ARG A 414 -27.64 -3.52 5.61
C ARG A 414 -29.14 -3.69 5.35
N ILE A 415 -29.64 -4.91 5.48
CA ILE A 415 -31.06 -5.23 5.27
C ILE A 415 -31.94 -4.50 6.29
N THR A 416 -31.50 -4.38 7.54
CA THR A 416 -32.23 -3.62 8.56
C THR A 416 -32.34 -2.15 8.15
N MET A 417 -31.23 -1.53 7.73
CA MET A 417 -31.26 -0.14 7.28
C MET A 417 -32.16 0.07 6.04
N LEU A 418 -32.21 -0.89 5.12
CA LEU A 418 -33.12 -0.88 3.97
C LEU A 418 -34.60 -0.96 4.36
N ASN A 419 -34.94 -1.71 5.39
CA ASN A 419 -36.33 -1.95 5.79
C ASN A 419 -36.89 -0.89 6.76
N LEU A 420 -36.04 -0.05 7.34
CA LEU A 420 -36.46 1.08 8.17
C LEU A 420 -36.93 2.29 7.32
N ASN A 421 -37.79 2.05 6.32
CA ASN A 421 -38.18 2.96 5.25
C ASN A 421 -39.58 3.59 5.43
N GLY A 422 -40.33 3.14 6.43
CA GLY A 422 -41.72 3.60 6.67
C GLY A 422 -42.81 2.80 5.94
N THR A 423 -42.44 1.82 5.08
CA THR A 423 -43.37 0.91 4.39
C THR A 423 -43.31 -0.50 4.97
N THR A 424 -42.12 -1.04 5.13
CA THR A 424 -41.86 -2.38 5.71
C THR A 424 -41.53 -2.32 7.20
N GLY A 425 -41.10 -1.17 7.69
CA GLY A 425 -40.74 -0.92 9.10
C GLY A 425 -40.94 0.56 9.47
N PRO A 426 -40.51 0.98 10.66
CA PRO A 426 -40.58 2.38 11.06
C PRO A 426 -39.72 3.26 10.14
N LYS A 427 -40.16 4.50 9.89
CA LYS A 427 -39.46 5.46 9.05
C LYS A 427 -38.29 6.08 9.83
N ILE A 428 -37.09 5.45 9.76
CA ILE A 428 -35.88 5.91 10.46
C ILE A 428 -34.77 6.26 9.47
N THR A 429 -34.50 5.38 8.51
CA THR A 429 -33.34 5.49 7.60
C THR A 429 -33.71 5.89 6.18
N ASN A 430 -35.03 5.96 5.87
CA ASN A 430 -35.58 6.22 4.54
C ASN A 430 -35.20 5.12 3.49
N GLY A 431 -34.80 3.95 3.94
CA GLY A 431 -34.51 2.78 3.12
C GLY A 431 -33.34 2.99 2.15
N SER A 432 -33.52 2.59 0.88
CA SER A 432 -32.52 2.73 -0.18
C SER A 432 -32.13 4.19 -0.47
N ASN A 433 -33.06 5.13 -0.25
CA ASN A 433 -32.76 6.55 -0.42
C ASN A 433 -31.82 7.10 0.66
N GLY A 434 -31.70 6.40 1.78
CA GLY A 434 -30.83 6.76 2.87
C GLY A 434 -31.17 8.09 3.55
N ILE A 435 -30.24 8.65 4.28
CA ILE A 435 -30.35 9.97 4.92
C ILE A 435 -29.55 10.98 4.10
N PRO A 436 -30.17 11.72 3.19
CA PRO A 436 -29.49 12.76 2.40
C PRO A 436 -29.41 14.10 3.15
N ARG A 437 -28.67 15.05 2.56
CA ARG A 437 -28.53 16.43 3.04
C ARG A 437 -28.05 16.51 4.48
N ILE A 438 -27.05 15.74 4.81
CA ILE A 438 -26.37 15.83 6.11
C ILE A 438 -25.61 17.16 6.12
N PRO A 439 -25.89 18.09 7.06
CA PRO A 439 -25.22 19.37 7.13
C PRO A 439 -23.73 19.23 7.37
N ASP A 440 -22.96 20.20 6.87
CA ASP A 440 -21.54 20.25 7.17
C ASP A 440 -21.27 20.49 8.66
N LEU A 441 -20.15 19.95 9.14
CA LEU A 441 -19.76 20.09 10.53
C LEU A 441 -19.28 21.52 10.83
N GLN A 442 -19.68 22.03 12.00
CA GLN A 442 -19.24 23.33 12.51
C GLN A 442 -18.44 23.13 13.80
N ILE A 443 -17.21 23.65 13.83
CA ILE A 443 -16.30 23.58 14.98
C ILE A 443 -16.08 24.99 15.51
N LEU A 444 -16.61 25.32 16.68
CA LEU A 444 -16.46 26.63 17.34
C LEU A 444 -16.73 27.83 16.40
N GLY A 445 -17.74 27.71 15.52
CA GLY A 445 -18.08 28.74 14.53
C GLY A 445 -17.32 28.64 13.21
N PHE A 446 -16.35 27.72 13.08
CA PHE A 446 -15.70 27.40 11.83
C PHE A 446 -16.51 26.35 11.06
N ASP A 447 -17.03 26.75 9.91
CA ASP A 447 -17.86 25.90 9.05
C ASP A 447 -16.96 25.15 8.05
N LEU A 448 -16.86 23.83 8.19
CA LEU A 448 -16.01 23.01 7.33
C LEU A 448 -16.53 22.94 5.88
N GLY A 449 -17.79 23.28 5.65
CA GLY A 449 -18.40 23.30 4.32
C GLY A 449 -18.01 24.52 3.48
N LYS A 450 -17.49 25.57 4.11
CA LYS A 450 -17.13 26.81 3.42
C LYS A 450 -15.67 26.86 3.05
N THR A 451 -15.37 27.55 1.95
CA THR A 451 -13.98 27.87 1.57
C THR A 451 -13.42 28.90 2.54
N HIS A 452 -12.26 28.61 3.11
CA HIS A 452 -11.54 29.51 4.01
C HIS A 452 -10.20 29.90 3.39
N SER A 453 -9.85 31.18 3.47
CA SER A 453 -8.54 31.66 3.04
C SER A 453 -7.61 31.76 4.24
N ILE A 454 -6.52 30.97 4.23
CA ILE A 454 -5.46 31.00 5.24
C ILE A 454 -4.15 31.37 4.55
N ALA A 455 -3.57 32.49 4.93
CA ALA A 455 -2.30 33.00 4.37
C ALA A 455 -2.31 33.16 2.82
N GLY A 456 -3.48 33.52 2.24
CA GLY A 456 -3.63 33.69 0.79
C GLY A 456 -3.86 32.40 0.00
N ILE A 457 -3.96 31.25 0.66
CA ILE A 457 -4.29 29.95 0.06
C ILE A 457 -5.75 29.64 0.39
N GLU A 458 -6.54 29.31 -0.62
CA GLU A 458 -7.93 28.93 -0.46
C GLU A 458 -8.03 27.45 -0.09
N LEU A 459 -8.57 27.18 1.08
CA LEU A 459 -8.88 25.83 1.56
C LEU A 459 -10.35 25.53 1.24
N GLY A 460 -10.58 24.67 0.28
CA GLY A 460 -11.89 24.18 -0.07
C GLY A 460 -12.49 23.28 1.00
N ARG A 461 -13.71 22.85 0.79
CA ARG A 461 -14.45 21.97 1.69
C ARG A 461 -13.70 20.68 2.02
N PHE A 462 -13.20 19.99 1.01
CA PHE A 462 -12.48 18.73 1.22
C PHE A 462 -11.14 18.93 1.93
N SER A 463 -10.51 20.08 1.76
CA SER A 463 -9.29 20.46 2.50
C SER A 463 -9.55 20.58 4.00
N ASN A 464 -10.67 21.17 4.38
CA ASN A 464 -11.09 21.27 5.78
C ASN A 464 -11.38 19.89 6.38
N TYR A 465 -12.13 19.04 5.67
CA TYR A 465 -12.41 17.67 6.10
C TYR A 465 -11.17 16.78 6.12
N TYR A 466 -10.21 17.00 5.22
CA TYR A 466 -8.92 16.32 5.25
C TYR A 466 -8.15 16.61 6.55
N LEU A 467 -8.07 17.88 6.94
CA LEU A 467 -7.38 18.26 8.19
C LEU A 467 -8.08 17.67 9.43
N LEU A 468 -9.42 17.68 9.44
CA LEU A 468 -10.20 17.02 10.49
C LEU A 468 -9.90 15.52 10.51
N MET A 469 -9.94 14.86 9.35
CA MET A 469 -9.72 13.42 9.26
C MET A 469 -8.28 13.04 9.60
N LEU A 470 -7.31 13.90 9.26
CA LEU A 470 -5.91 13.73 9.68
C LEU A 470 -5.78 13.74 11.21
N LEU A 471 -6.51 14.64 11.89
CA LEU A 471 -6.54 14.69 13.35
C LEU A 471 -7.17 13.42 13.95
N VAL A 472 -8.28 12.96 13.37
CA VAL A 472 -8.94 11.69 13.78
C VAL A 472 -8.01 10.51 13.55
N THR A 473 -7.34 10.45 12.39
CA THR A 473 -6.35 9.40 12.09
C THR A 473 -5.19 9.43 13.07
N ALA A 474 -4.68 10.62 13.41
CA ALA A 474 -3.61 10.77 14.40
C ALA A 474 -4.04 10.28 15.78
N LEU A 475 -5.29 10.57 16.19
CA LEU A 475 -5.87 10.05 17.42
C LEU A 475 -5.94 8.52 17.40
N VAL A 476 -6.41 7.93 16.30
CA VAL A 476 -6.51 6.47 16.13
C VAL A 476 -5.13 5.82 16.15
N VAL A 477 -4.14 6.41 15.48
CA VAL A 477 -2.73 5.97 15.51
C VAL A 477 -2.19 6.03 16.95
N LEU A 478 -2.48 7.09 17.69
CA LEU A 478 -2.07 7.22 19.10
C LEU A 478 -2.70 6.12 19.96
N VAL A 479 -3.99 5.87 19.81
CA VAL A 479 -4.72 4.80 20.52
C VAL A 479 -4.10 3.46 20.19
N PHE A 480 -3.92 3.14 18.90
CA PHE A 480 -3.31 1.90 18.45
C PHE A 480 -1.90 1.70 19.03
N ALA A 481 -1.06 2.73 18.98
CA ALA A 481 0.31 2.68 19.51
C ALA A 481 0.35 2.47 21.03
N ARG A 482 -0.51 3.18 21.78
CA ARG A 482 -0.58 3.04 23.23
C ARG A 482 -1.11 1.69 23.65
N VAL A 483 -2.18 1.23 23.00
CA VAL A 483 -2.82 -0.05 23.30
C VAL A 483 -1.91 -1.22 22.91
N GLY A 484 -1.31 -1.20 21.72
CA GLY A 484 -0.40 -2.24 21.26
C GLY A 484 0.80 -2.47 22.17
N ASN A 485 1.28 -1.41 22.84
CA ASN A 485 2.40 -1.48 23.79
C ASN A 485 1.95 -1.71 25.26
N SER A 486 0.64 -1.76 25.53
CA SER A 486 0.07 -1.95 26.87
C SER A 486 0.05 -3.42 27.31
N ARG A 487 -0.41 -3.67 28.54
CA ARG A 487 -0.68 -5.02 29.04
C ARG A 487 -1.78 -5.70 28.21
N ILE A 488 -2.79 -4.94 27.78
CA ILE A 488 -3.92 -5.42 26.95
C ILE A 488 -3.42 -5.88 25.59
N GLY A 489 -2.59 -5.09 24.92
CA GLY A 489 -2.04 -5.45 23.61
C GLY A 489 -1.16 -6.70 23.66
N ARG A 490 -0.35 -6.86 24.72
CA ARG A 490 0.44 -8.09 24.91
C ARG A 490 -0.45 -9.32 25.14
N ALA A 491 -1.54 -9.16 25.89
CA ALA A 491 -2.49 -10.24 26.12
C ALA A 491 -3.25 -10.62 24.84
N TRP A 492 -3.60 -9.66 23.97
CA TRP A 492 -4.18 -9.95 22.65
C TRP A 492 -3.22 -10.74 21.77
N VAL A 493 -1.95 -10.38 21.73
CA VAL A 493 -0.94 -11.13 20.96
C VAL A 493 -0.81 -12.57 21.51
N ALA A 494 -0.83 -12.75 22.83
CA ALA A 494 -0.81 -14.09 23.44
C ALA A 494 -2.04 -14.92 23.06
N ILE A 495 -3.25 -14.32 23.10
CA ILE A 495 -4.50 -14.99 22.68
C ILE A 495 -4.44 -15.37 21.19
N ARG A 496 -3.89 -14.52 20.35
CA ARG A 496 -3.74 -14.77 18.90
C ARG A 496 -2.82 -15.95 18.60
N GLU A 497 -1.75 -16.11 19.38
CA GLU A 497 -0.77 -17.20 19.19
C GLU A 497 -1.30 -18.53 19.71
N ASP A 498 -1.79 -18.55 20.94
CA ASP A 498 -2.43 -19.73 21.52
C ASP A 498 -3.42 -19.31 22.62
N GLU A 499 -4.70 -19.39 22.33
CA GLU A 499 -5.77 -19.02 23.24
C GLU A 499 -5.78 -19.90 24.49
N THR A 500 -5.55 -21.21 24.34
CA THR A 500 -5.58 -22.19 25.43
C THR A 500 -4.43 -21.96 26.40
N ALA A 501 -3.23 -21.72 25.88
CA ALA A 501 -2.07 -21.38 26.68
C ALA A 501 -2.25 -20.05 27.40
N ALA A 502 -2.81 -19.03 26.73
CA ALA A 502 -3.11 -17.74 27.35
C ALA A 502 -4.11 -17.86 28.51
N GLU A 503 -5.17 -18.68 28.34
CA GLU A 503 -6.14 -18.93 29.39
C GLU A 503 -5.51 -19.69 30.58
N ALA A 504 -4.65 -20.66 30.33
CA ALA A 504 -3.90 -21.36 31.37
C ALA A 504 -3.00 -20.44 32.18
N MET A 505 -2.50 -19.35 31.57
CA MET A 505 -1.72 -18.31 32.24
C MET A 505 -2.59 -17.24 32.94
N GLY A 506 -3.91 -17.44 33.04
CA GLY A 506 -4.84 -16.56 33.73
C GLY A 506 -5.38 -15.39 32.90
N ILE A 507 -5.19 -15.38 31.58
CA ILE A 507 -5.73 -14.36 30.70
C ILE A 507 -7.19 -14.69 30.37
N ASN A 508 -8.12 -13.77 30.68
CA ASN A 508 -9.52 -13.94 30.31
C ASN A 508 -9.72 -13.61 28.84
N GLY A 509 -9.70 -14.64 27.98
CA GLY A 509 -9.81 -14.51 26.52
C GLY A 509 -11.07 -13.80 26.07
N PHE A 510 -12.24 -14.17 26.64
CA PHE A 510 -13.53 -13.59 26.27
C PHE A 510 -13.59 -12.08 26.50
N ARG A 511 -13.21 -11.59 27.71
CA ARG A 511 -13.25 -10.16 28.03
C ARG A 511 -12.33 -9.35 27.14
N LEU A 512 -11.14 -9.86 26.87
CA LEU A 512 -10.14 -9.16 26.05
C LEU A 512 -10.52 -9.14 24.58
N LYS A 513 -11.08 -10.21 24.03
CA LYS A 513 -11.64 -10.24 22.67
C LYS A 513 -12.80 -9.25 22.53
N LEU A 514 -13.72 -9.23 23.50
CA LEU A 514 -14.83 -8.29 23.53
C LEU A 514 -14.35 -6.84 23.56
N LEU A 515 -13.29 -6.55 24.32
CA LEU A 515 -12.68 -5.23 24.36
C LEU A 515 -12.06 -4.86 23.00
N ALA A 516 -11.43 -5.81 22.28
CA ALA A 516 -10.91 -5.57 20.94
C ALA A 516 -12.02 -5.19 19.95
N PHE A 517 -13.16 -5.92 19.97
CA PHE A 517 -14.34 -5.61 19.17
C PHE A 517 -14.91 -4.23 19.51
N ALA A 518 -15.11 -3.95 20.79
CA ALA A 518 -15.64 -2.66 21.25
C ALA A 518 -14.75 -1.48 20.81
N MET A 519 -13.43 -1.61 20.96
CA MET A 519 -12.48 -0.58 20.53
C MET A 519 -12.44 -0.45 19.02
N GLY A 520 -12.38 -1.55 18.28
CA GLY A 520 -12.40 -1.53 16.82
C GLY A 520 -13.66 -0.83 16.31
N ALA A 521 -14.83 -1.23 16.81
CA ALA A 521 -16.11 -0.63 16.45
C ALA A 521 -16.19 0.88 16.81
N CYS A 522 -15.69 1.28 17.98
CA CYS A 522 -15.62 2.69 18.38
C CYS A 522 -14.80 3.53 17.38
N LEU A 523 -13.62 3.03 16.96
CA LEU A 523 -12.76 3.72 16.01
C LEU A 523 -13.37 3.76 14.59
N ALA A 524 -14.06 2.68 14.18
CA ALA A 524 -14.82 2.67 12.94
C ALA A 524 -15.97 3.69 12.99
N GLY A 525 -16.71 3.78 14.10
CA GLY A 525 -17.78 4.73 14.30
C GLY A 525 -17.33 6.20 14.24
N LEU A 526 -16.15 6.51 14.79
CA LEU A 526 -15.54 7.84 14.63
C LEU A 526 -15.30 8.20 13.16
N ALA A 527 -14.70 7.28 12.39
CA ALA A 527 -14.45 7.50 10.96
C ALA A 527 -15.78 7.59 10.18
N GLY A 528 -16.78 6.77 10.54
CA GLY A 528 -18.12 6.77 9.94
C GLY A 528 -18.85 8.10 10.13
N THR A 529 -18.70 8.72 11.29
CA THR A 529 -19.27 10.07 11.52
C THR A 529 -18.70 11.09 10.53
N VAL A 530 -17.39 11.11 10.35
CA VAL A 530 -16.77 12.04 9.39
C VAL A 530 -17.18 11.68 7.96
N GLN A 531 -17.19 10.39 7.60
CA GLN A 531 -17.63 9.94 6.29
C GLN A 531 -19.04 10.41 5.93
N ALA A 532 -20.00 10.32 6.87
CA ALA A 532 -21.38 10.74 6.66
C ALA A 532 -21.48 12.23 6.24
N HIS A 533 -20.69 13.09 6.86
CA HIS A 533 -20.64 14.51 6.54
C HIS A 533 -19.87 14.82 5.25
N VAL A 534 -18.78 14.08 4.98
CA VAL A 534 -18.02 14.21 3.72
C VAL A 534 -18.87 13.83 2.51
N SER A 535 -19.65 12.74 2.63
CA SER A 535 -20.45 12.20 1.53
C SER A 535 -21.83 12.89 1.38
N TYR A 536 -22.25 13.74 2.32
CA TYR A 536 -23.58 14.38 2.41
C TYR A 536 -24.76 13.41 2.50
N THR A 537 -24.54 12.14 2.30
CA THR A 537 -25.60 11.14 2.30
C THR A 537 -25.06 9.82 2.82
N VAL A 538 -25.93 9.09 3.54
CA VAL A 538 -25.64 7.75 4.03
C VAL A 538 -26.68 6.80 3.49
N THR A 539 -26.26 5.82 2.67
CA THR A 539 -27.13 4.80 2.09
C THR A 539 -26.70 3.39 2.55
N PRO A 540 -27.62 2.42 2.64
CA PRO A 540 -27.27 1.07 3.10
C PRO A 540 -26.27 0.36 2.18
N ASP A 541 -26.33 0.65 0.89
CA ASP A 541 -25.49 0.00 -0.13
C ASP A 541 -24.00 0.38 -0.03
N GLN A 542 -23.68 1.48 0.67
CA GLN A 542 -22.29 1.84 0.99
C GLN A 542 -21.60 0.89 1.98
N TYR A 543 -22.34 0.01 2.67
CA TYR A 543 -21.82 -0.83 3.77
C TYR A 543 -22.00 -2.31 3.49
N THR A 544 -21.62 -2.75 2.30
CA THR A 544 -21.66 -4.14 1.86
C THR A 544 -20.35 -4.89 2.19
N PHE A 545 -20.39 -6.21 2.08
CA PHE A 545 -19.17 -7.02 2.22
C PHE A 545 -18.20 -6.80 1.05
N ALA A 546 -18.70 -6.86 -0.19
CA ALA A 546 -17.90 -6.75 -1.40
C ALA A 546 -18.70 -5.98 -2.47
N GLU A 547 -18.21 -4.85 -2.85
CA GLU A 547 -18.76 -4.02 -3.93
C GLU A 547 -17.62 -3.37 -4.69
N ALA A 548 -17.92 -2.82 -5.89
CA ALA A 548 -16.88 -2.25 -6.76
C ALA A 548 -16.15 -1.07 -6.13
N LEU A 549 -16.84 -0.28 -5.30
CA LEU A 549 -16.26 0.91 -4.68
C LEU A 549 -16.08 0.75 -3.15
N PRO A 550 -14.94 1.18 -2.58
CA PRO A 550 -14.78 1.28 -1.14
C PRO A 550 -15.65 2.42 -0.56
N PRO A 551 -16.07 2.35 0.71
CA PRO A 551 -15.62 1.39 1.72
C PRO A 551 -16.45 0.09 1.73
N ASN A 552 -15.79 -1.06 1.75
CA ASN A 552 -16.44 -2.35 1.98
C ASN A 552 -15.53 -3.25 2.83
N SER A 553 -16.09 -4.31 3.45
CA SER A 553 -15.33 -5.17 4.37
C SER A 553 -14.19 -5.92 3.69
N ALA A 554 -14.37 -6.37 2.45
CA ALA A 554 -13.34 -7.10 1.71
C ALA A 554 -12.12 -6.22 1.44
N PHE A 555 -12.32 -4.97 1.04
CA PHE A 555 -11.23 -4.00 0.84
C PHE A 555 -10.53 -3.64 2.14
N LEU A 556 -11.27 -3.44 3.22
CA LEU A 556 -10.70 -3.15 4.54
C LEU A 556 -9.79 -4.29 5.01
N LEU A 557 -10.27 -5.53 4.88
CA LEU A 557 -9.48 -6.71 5.22
C LEU A 557 -8.26 -6.83 4.31
N ALA A 558 -8.45 -6.64 3.00
CA ALA A 558 -7.38 -6.62 2.03
C ALA A 558 -6.33 -5.55 2.35
N ALA A 559 -6.73 -4.34 2.75
CA ALA A 559 -5.82 -3.27 3.14
C ALA A 559 -4.95 -3.65 4.35
N VAL A 560 -5.55 -4.31 5.35
CA VAL A 560 -4.85 -4.77 6.55
C VAL A 560 -3.88 -5.91 6.23
N ILE A 561 -4.30 -6.90 5.44
CA ILE A 561 -3.48 -8.07 5.08
C ILE A 561 -2.34 -7.65 4.14
N LEU A 562 -2.67 -6.96 3.05
CA LEU A 562 -1.70 -6.49 2.05
C LEU A 562 -0.72 -5.50 2.66
N GLY A 563 -1.20 -4.59 3.48
CA GLY A 563 -0.35 -3.61 4.15
C GLY A 563 0.61 -4.24 5.16
N GLY A 564 0.12 -5.21 5.94
CA GLY A 564 0.86 -5.91 6.99
C GLY A 564 0.18 -5.80 8.35
N MET A 565 -0.39 -6.91 8.80
CA MET A 565 -1.15 -7.01 10.04
C MET A 565 -0.32 -6.68 11.28
N GLY A 566 -0.92 -6.00 12.26
CA GLY A 566 -0.30 -5.66 13.54
C GLY A 566 0.72 -4.52 13.47
N THR A 567 0.80 -3.79 12.36
CA THR A 567 1.61 -2.59 12.19
C THR A 567 0.73 -1.35 12.03
N ILE A 568 1.24 -0.15 12.30
CA ILE A 568 0.52 1.10 12.07
C ILE A 568 0.61 1.50 10.59
N SER A 569 1.80 1.45 10.04
CA SER A 569 2.08 1.87 8.66
C SER A 569 1.53 0.92 7.60
N GLY A 570 1.31 -0.35 7.95
CA GLY A 570 0.78 -1.36 7.03
C GLY A 570 -0.61 -0.99 6.50
N PRO A 571 -1.64 -0.91 7.37
CA PRO A 571 -2.98 -0.56 6.93
C PRO A 571 -3.08 0.80 6.24
N LEU A 572 -2.27 1.78 6.66
CA LEU A 572 -2.19 3.08 5.98
C LEU A 572 -1.71 2.93 4.53
N ALA A 573 -0.60 2.20 4.31
CA ALA A 573 -0.08 1.96 2.98
C ALA A 573 -1.02 1.07 2.14
N GLY A 574 -1.60 0.03 2.74
CA GLY A 574 -2.55 -0.86 2.09
C GLY A 574 -3.80 -0.11 1.63
N ALA A 575 -4.39 0.70 2.51
CA ALA A 575 -5.55 1.53 2.20
C ALA A 575 -5.26 2.54 1.08
N THR A 576 -4.09 3.20 1.14
CA THR A 576 -3.67 4.14 0.10
C THR A 576 -3.57 3.47 -1.27
N LEU A 577 -2.90 2.32 -1.35
CA LEU A 577 -2.74 1.59 -2.61
C LEU A 577 -4.08 1.09 -3.16
N LEU A 578 -4.89 0.45 -2.30
CA LEU A 578 -6.17 -0.12 -2.71
C LEU A 578 -7.20 0.93 -3.13
N PHE A 579 -7.12 2.13 -2.59
CA PHE A 579 -8.01 3.22 -2.98
C PHE A 579 -7.51 3.96 -4.23
N LEU A 580 -6.18 4.19 -4.32
CA LEU A 580 -5.60 5.03 -5.36
C LEU A 580 -5.49 4.30 -6.71
N ILE A 581 -5.10 3.00 -6.70
CA ILE A 581 -4.88 2.24 -7.92
C ILE A 581 -6.14 2.20 -8.81
N PRO A 582 -7.33 1.78 -8.33
CA PRO A 582 -8.52 1.72 -9.19
C PRO A 582 -8.95 3.09 -9.68
N LYS A 583 -8.81 4.11 -8.81
CA LYS A 583 -9.20 5.48 -9.17
C LYS A 583 -8.33 6.08 -10.26
N LYS A 584 -7.07 5.64 -10.37
CA LYS A 584 -6.11 6.12 -11.37
C LYS A 584 -6.03 5.24 -12.61
N LEU A 585 -6.34 3.96 -12.47
CA LEU A 585 -6.39 3.01 -13.58
C LEU A 585 -7.85 2.71 -13.90
N GLU A 586 -8.46 3.57 -14.72
CA GLU A 586 -9.89 3.53 -15.01
C GLU A 586 -10.32 2.19 -15.66
N PHE A 587 -9.47 1.61 -16.52
CA PHE A 587 -9.70 0.29 -17.10
C PHE A 587 -9.74 -0.84 -16.07
N LEU A 588 -9.18 -0.62 -14.88
CA LEU A 588 -9.17 -1.59 -13.78
C LEU A 588 -10.43 -1.50 -12.92
N SER A 589 -11.24 -0.44 -13.04
CA SER A 589 -12.43 -0.21 -12.20
C SER A 589 -13.42 -1.36 -12.29
N ASP A 590 -13.70 -1.88 -13.50
CA ASP A 590 -14.63 -2.98 -13.73
C ASP A 590 -14.11 -4.33 -13.22
N TYR A 591 -12.78 -4.50 -13.17
CA TYR A 591 -12.10 -5.72 -12.74
C TYR A 591 -11.51 -5.60 -11.33
N GLN A 592 -11.84 -4.55 -10.60
CA GLN A 592 -11.22 -4.18 -9.33
C GLN A 592 -11.22 -5.31 -8.30
N LEU A 593 -12.38 -5.94 -8.06
CA LEU A 593 -12.51 -7.04 -7.11
C LEU A 593 -11.66 -8.26 -7.49
N LEU A 594 -11.61 -8.57 -8.78
CA LEU A 594 -10.82 -9.69 -9.29
C LEU A 594 -9.33 -9.38 -9.22
N ALA A 595 -8.91 -8.19 -9.61
CA ALA A 595 -7.52 -7.75 -9.52
C ALA A 595 -7.03 -7.78 -8.07
N PHE A 596 -7.86 -7.37 -7.11
CA PHE A 596 -7.51 -7.45 -5.69
C PHE A 596 -7.47 -8.86 -5.16
N GLY A 597 -8.43 -9.71 -5.54
CA GLY A 597 -8.39 -11.12 -5.18
C GLY A 597 -7.11 -11.80 -5.68
N ALA A 598 -6.75 -11.56 -6.94
CA ALA A 598 -5.51 -12.05 -7.54
C ALA A 598 -4.27 -11.49 -6.82
N ALA A 599 -4.23 -10.17 -6.56
CA ALA A 599 -3.13 -9.53 -5.85
C ALA A 599 -2.95 -10.09 -4.43
N LEU A 600 -4.05 -10.33 -3.70
CA LEU A 600 -4.01 -10.96 -2.38
C LEU A 600 -3.44 -12.39 -2.43
N ILE A 601 -3.92 -13.23 -3.36
CA ILE A 601 -3.42 -14.60 -3.52
C ILE A 601 -1.92 -14.60 -3.82
N VAL A 602 -1.49 -13.75 -4.75
CA VAL A 602 -0.07 -13.61 -5.12
C VAL A 602 0.75 -13.11 -3.92
N LEU A 603 0.27 -12.07 -3.23
CA LEU A 603 0.97 -11.51 -2.09
C LEU A 603 1.08 -12.52 -0.94
N MET A 604 0.00 -13.21 -0.58
CA MET A 604 0.01 -14.24 0.46
C MET A 604 0.97 -15.38 0.12
N ARG A 605 1.16 -15.68 -1.17
CA ARG A 605 2.11 -16.70 -1.63
C ARG A 605 3.57 -16.22 -1.60
N VAL A 606 3.81 -14.95 -1.98
CA VAL A 606 5.16 -14.39 -2.17
C VAL A 606 5.66 -13.69 -0.91
N ARG A 607 4.78 -12.95 -0.22
CA ARG A 607 5.07 -12.19 1.01
C ARG A 607 3.91 -12.28 2.00
N PRO A 608 3.76 -13.40 2.70
CA PRO A 608 2.69 -13.58 3.69
C PRO A 608 2.74 -12.57 4.84
N GLU A 609 3.86 -11.89 5.01
CA GLU A 609 4.08 -10.84 6.01
C GLU A 609 3.45 -9.49 5.64
N GLY A 610 3.02 -9.30 4.39
CA GLY A 610 2.54 -8.03 3.82
C GLY A 610 3.65 -7.11 3.31
N LEU A 611 3.26 -5.90 2.86
CA LEU A 611 4.18 -4.89 2.33
C LEU A 611 5.13 -4.34 3.41
N ILE A 612 4.59 -4.10 4.61
CA ILE A 612 5.34 -3.59 5.76
C ILE A 612 5.25 -4.61 6.90
N PRO A 613 6.19 -5.57 6.93
CA PRO A 613 6.11 -6.69 7.85
C PRO A 613 6.36 -6.26 9.31
N ASN A 614 5.64 -6.88 10.23
CA ASN A 614 5.93 -6.79 11.65
C ASN A 614 7.19 -7.64 11.95
N ARG A 615 8.13 -7.07 12.71
CA ARG A 615 9.40 -7.75 13.06
C ARG A 615 9.18 -9.11 13.74
N ARG A 616 8.12 -9.26 14.54
CA ARG A 616 7.76 -10.54 15.17
C ARG A 616 7.37 -11.58 14.14
N ARG A 617 6.48 -11.25 13.20
CA ARG A 617 6.07 -12.16 12.13
C ARG A 617 7.21 -12.57 11.20
N GLN A 618 8.20 -11.70 11.00
CA GLN A 618 9.41 -12.08 10.26
C GLN A 618 10.15 -13.25 10.91
N LEU A 619 10.13 -13.33 12.24
CA LEU A 619 10.75 -14.42 12.98
C LEU A 619 9.92 -15.71 12.93
N GLU A 620 8.59 -15.62 12.86
CA GLU A 620 7.66 -16.76 12.74
C GLU A 620 7.78 -17.46 11.37
N PHE A 621 7.93 -16.69 10.28
CA PHE A 621 8.02 -17.24 8.91
C PHE A 621 9.44 -17.67 8.49
N HIS A 622 10.44 -17.30 9.25
CA HIS A 622 11.78 -17.87 9.13
C HIS A 622 11.90 -18.98 10.18
N GLU A 623 11.30 -20.13 9.91
CA GLU A 623 11.80 -21.36 10.51
C GLU A 623 13.28 -21.42 10.20
N ALA A 624 14.11 -21.16 11.22
CA ALA A 624 15.50 -21.51 11.16
C ALA A 624 15.48 -23.01 10.78
N ALA A 625 16.01 -23.33 9.61
CA ALA A 625 16.20 -24.73 9.24
C ALA A 625 16.91 -25.33 10.44
N ILE A 626 16.17 -26.12 11.22
CA ILE A 626 16.72 -26.89 12.33
C ILE A 626 17.88 -27.61 11.64
N PRO A 627 19.15 -27.40 12.04
CA PRO A 627 20.24 -28.14 11.44
C PRO A 627 19.81 -29.59 11.61
N ALA A 628 19.68 -30.33 10.50
CA ALA A 628 19.37 -31.74 10.53
C ALA A 628 20.30 -32.29 11.60
N GLN A 629 19.73 -32.72 12.72
CA GLN A 629 20.50 -33.40 13.73
C GLN A 629 21.23 -34.47 12.94
N THR A 630 22.55 -34.38 12.90
CA THR A 630 23.40 -35.43 12.37
C THR A 630 22.99 -36.67 13.14
N THR A 631 22.07 -37.43 12.56
CA THR A 631 21.66 -38.71 13.04
C THR A 631 22.88 -39.61 12.93
N GLY A 632 23.46 -39.89 14.11
CA GLY A 632 24.17 -41.10 14.33
C GLY A 632 25.59 -41.21 13.74
N ASP A 633 26.57 -40.62 14.38
CA ASP A 633 27.88 -41.25 14.51
C ASP A 633 28.62 -40.82 15.79
N ASP A 634 28.13 -39.80 16.50
CA ASP A 634 28.74 -39.39 17.78
C ASP A 634 28.20 -40.12 19.02
N ALA A 635 27.10 -40.89 18.90
CA ALA A 635 26.62 -41.71 20.02
C ALA A 635 27.53 -42.92 20.33
N THR A 636 28.37 -43.32 19.40
CA THR A 636 29.36 -44.43 19.57
C THR A 636 30.70 -43.96 20.14
N ALA A 637 30.98 -42.66 20.14
CA ALA A 637 32.22 -42.12 20.71
C ALA A 637 32.13 -41.90 22.24
N LEU A 638 30.93 -41.71 22.80
CA LEU A 638 30.73 -41.48 24.24
C LEU A 638 30.63 -42.79 25.04
N THR A 639 30.40 -43.92 24.41
CA THR A 639 30.38 -45.23 25.06
C THR A 639 31.77 -45.90 25.13
N LYS A 640 32.79 -45.37 24.46
CA LYS A 640 34.17 -45.86 24.53
C LYS A 640 35.09 -45.11 25.49
N ALA A 641 34.61 -44.04 26.12
CA ALA A 641 35.41 -43.27 27.10
C ALA A 641 35.03 -43.55 28.55
N GLY A 642 34.20 -44.54 28.80
CA GLY A 642 33.70 -44.92 30.13
C GLY A 642 33.79 -46.42 30.44
N ALA A 643 34.83 -47.13 29.93
CA ALA A 643 35.19 -48.48 30.38
C ALA A 643 36.67 -48.54 30.73
#